data_070e40362a69ada7078d0f4741da5542
#
_entry.id   070e40362a69ada7078d0f4741da5542
#
_cell.length_a   1.000
_cell.length_b   1.000
_cell.length_c   1.000
_cell.angle_alpha   90.00
_cell.angle_beta   90.00
_cell.angle_gamma   90.00
#
_symmetry.space_group_name_H-M   'P 1'
#
loop_
_entity.id
_entity.type
_entity.pdbx_description
1 polymer ?
#
loop_
_entity_poly.entity_id
_entity_poly.type
_entity_poly.pdbx_seq_one_letter_code
_entity_poly.pdbx_strand_id
1 'polypeptide(L)'
;MTADSVQRDVTIMFTDIVGYSAMIGKNESHALNLLDEHNQTIEPTIKSHGGRIIKHIGDAIFAEFDSPTDAVDASIIFQNKFKERNSLSRREDHIQIRVGLHKGEVVVKEDDLFGNAVNIGSRIESIAPPGSIAISHEIYESLDVALYSIRSMGHVKLKNIKSPQQVYKLYLDKNEFDAESENELQQSHIERGIDIIDPQTYEENEIISIGFLYLKNLGSEDDEYFSYGIQEKLISEIRAVTGLSVPSIQNAVKYKENNFPISEIARRLKVNNIIEGSISIHNDDINIDISLLDIDSGVEMWAKHFDGKKNTTGKLIHSIIYSILSHFEIEIPNRISRIKSNERTEHPQALEKYMRGFQAMEVAKSQDDLEKVKNLFKGAFELDIHFIDAHAQYAVTCSKLGNFEEAESILKKSLNIAEKNKDDDSMAYVFNLMGFIYNSWNKFDLGKKMFEKGLKIQVDLDDRILETKMLNGISGSFNGLGDPNSAKDYQMRAIRLKEEIGEDQYLAFSYASLGNTYKLDHDFSESNGWLFKALGKFTSLKNEYQRMKVFIILSSNYIELGNVIKAKNYIEEAQYISRNFDEPLFLGTICTITSKINLTNDKTEEAIDDLTQAIEYFQIVDSRTSLLRALFDLCIIYIFSKNVKKARSQYDKAQRIIKKYAIKKFEFKFSIIADTINSIENSIEVNDLMSTRSTLETYSKEIFYIEWWLLGKSFYQLGNIKNAEECNENARFGIIHLSQCNSEIEDINHFVENNFFAIKINEPTTGFKKDEVPPQMEFCPQCGQKTESGFVFCGGCGNKLT
;
A
#
# COMPACT_ATOMS: atom_id res chain seq x y z
N MET A 1 20.78 27.59 -44.41
CA MET A 1 21.52 26.33 -44.60
C MET A 1 20.94 25.38 -43.54
N THR A 2 20.08 24.46 -43.94
CA THR A 2 19.54 23.42 -43.10
C THR A 2 20.70 22.45 -42.82
N ALA A 3 21.13 22.35 -41.59
CA ALA A 3 22.06 21.32 -41.16
C ALA A 3 21.46 19.94 -41.50
N ASP A 4 22.16 19.16 -42.33
CA ASP A 4 21.78 17.79 -42.70
C ASP A 4 21.77 16.96 -41.41
N SER A 5 20.58 16.64 -40.94
CA SER A 5 20.42 15.70 -39.86
C SER A 5 20.65 14.29 -40.38
N VAL A 6 21.70 13.63 -39.92
CA VAL A 6 22.05 12.25 -40.29
C VAL A 6 21.35 11.30 -39.33
N GLN A 7 20.52 10.43 -39.88
CA GLN A 7 19.94 9.30 -39.10
C GLN A 7 20.93 8.12 -39.14
N ARG A 8 21.13 7.47 -38.01
CA ARG A 8 21.89 6.21 -37.90
C ARG A 8 21.40 5.33 -36.78
N ASP A 9 21.59 4.02 -36.92
CA ASP A 9 21.27 3.02 -35.90
C ASP A 9 22.49 2.85 -34.99
N VAL A 10 22.27 3.03 -33.66
CA VAL A 10 23.36 2.96 -32.66
C VAL A 10 22.88 2.26 -31.42
N THR A 11 23.82 1.74 -30.63
CA THR A 11 23.57 1.28 -29.29
C THR A 11 23.81 2.43 -28.31
N ILE A 12 22.81 2.73 -27.51
CA ILE A 12 22.80 3.81 -26.53
C ILE A 12 23.02 3.20 -25.15
N MET A 13 23.91 3.83 -24.38
CA MET A 13 24.17 3.52 -22.98
C MET A 13 23.85 4.73 -22.12
N PHE A 14 23.06 4.52 -21.07
CA PHE A 14 22.92 5.41 -19.94
C PHE A 14 23.41 4.73 -18.67
N THR A 15 24.12 5.48 -17.83
CA THR A 15 24.51 5.05 -16.48
C THR A 15 24.13 6.10 -15.46
N ASP A 16 23.85 5.70 -14.22
CA ASP A 16 23.49 6.61 -13.13
C ASP A 16 23.96 6.05 -11.77
N ILE A 17 24.43 6.90 -10.86
CA ILE A 17 24.84 6.49 -9.50
C ILE A 17 23.61 6.47 -8.59
N VAL A 18 23.32 5.32 -8.00
CA VAL A 18 22.18 5.15 -7.10
C VAL A 18 22.29 6.04 -5.87
N GLY A 19 21.35 6.97 -5.74
CA GLY A 19 21.25 7.82 -4.55
C GLY A 19 22.23 9.00 -4.51
N TYR A 20 22.89 9.36 -5.61
CA TYR A 20 23.89 10.44 -5.68
C TYR A 20 23.39 11.78 -5.15
N SER A 21 22.16 12.21 -5.51
CA SER A 21 21.57 13.44 -4.99
C SER A 21 21.44 13.47 -3.47
N ALA A 22 21.16 12.30 -2.86
CA ALA A 22 21.10 12.17 -1.39
C ALA A 22 22.51 12.20 -0.75
N MET A 23 23.52 11.71 -1.46
CA MET A 23 24.93 11.79 -1.02
C MET A 23 25.41 13.24 -1.01
N ILE A 24 25.13 14.00 -2.07
CA ILE A 24 25.43 15.46 -2.15
C ILE A 24 24.79 16.16 -0.95
N GLY A 25 23.50 15.92 -0.66
CA GLY A 25 22.80 16.56 0.44
C GLY A 25 23.37 16.26 1.83
N LYS A 26 24.10 15.15 1.98
CA LYS A 26 24.79 14.77 3.23
C LYS A 26 26.22 15.31 3.31
N ASN A 27 27.00 15.16 2.27
CA ASN A 27 28.39 15.58 2.19
C ASN A 27 28.82 15.76 0.72
N GLU A 28 28.75 16.98 0.24
CA GLU A 28 29.04 17.34 -1.15
C GLU A 28 30.45 16.97 -1.57
N SER A 29 31.46 17.26 -0.74
CA SER A 29 32.87 16.95 -1.06
C SER A 29 33.12 15.45 -1.19
N HIS A 30 32.46 14.65 -0.34
CA HIS A 30 32.55 13.20 -0.40
C HIS A 30 31.85 12.65 -1.66
N ALA A 31 30.66 13.14 -1.99
CA ALA A 31 29.92 12.75 -3.19
C ALA A 31 30.71 13.07 -4.49
N LEU A 32 31.37 14.23 -4.56
CA LEU A 32 32.24 14.62 -5.69
C LEU A 32 33.43 13.67 -5.85
N ASN A 33 34.06 13.26 -4.74
CA ASN A 33 35.17 12.29 -4.80
C ASN A 33 34.70 10.92 -5.35
N LEU A 34 33.50 10.45 -4.94
CA LEU A 34 32.95 9.23 -5.48
C LEU A 34 32.55 9.35 -6.95
N LEU A 35 32.10 10.52 -7.40
CA LEU A 35 31.83 10.81 -8.81
C LEU A 35 33.12 10.80 -9.65
N ASP A 36 34.19 11.37 -9.13
CA ASP A 36 35.51 11.36 -9.83
C ASP A 36 36.03 9.91 -9.98
N GLU A 37 35.92 9.09 -8.93
CA GLU A 37 36.27 7.65 -8.96
C GLU A 37 35.39 6.88 -9.95
N HIS A 38 34.10 7.18 -9.99
CA HIS A 38 33.15 6.64 -10.96
C HIS A 38 33.58 6.94 -12.39
N ASN A 39 33.85 8.20 -12.71
CA ASN A 39 34.24 8.63 -14.05
C ASN A 39 35.59 8.01 -14.47
N GLN A 40 36.56 7.95 -13.56
CA GLN A 40 37.86 7.31 -13.80
C GLN A 40 37.76 5.81 -14.10
N THR A 41 36.72 5.15 -13.62
CA THR A 41 36.47 3.70 -13.84
C THR A 41 35.73 3.46 -15.16
N ILE A 42 34.67 4.24 -15.43
CA ILE A 42 33.76 4.00 -16.56
C ILE A 42 34.33 4.54 -17.88
N GLU A 43 34.81 5.77 -17.91
CA GLU A 43 35.21 6.42 -19.16
C GLU A 43 36.28 5.65 -19.95
N PRO A 44 37.38 5.18 -19.31
CA PRO A 44 38.39 4.39 -20.03
C PRO A 44 37.82 3.07 -20.54
N THR A 45 36.86 2.47 -19.79
CA THR A 45 36.26 1.20 -20.18
C THR A 45 35.34 1.38 -21.37
N ILE A 46 34.53 2.44 -21.45
CA ILE A 46 33.71 2.78 -22.61
C ILE A 46 34.62 3.00 -23.84
N LYS A 47 35.64 3.82 -23.73
CA LYS A 47 36.58 4.16 -24.84
C LYS A 47 37.33 2.93 -25.35
N SER A 48 37.77 2.03 -24.44
CA SER A 48 38.53 0.84 -24.87
C SER A 48 37.64 -0.21 -25.59
N HIS A 49 36.30 -0.11 -25.45
CA HIS A 49 35.34 -0.97 -26.16
C HIS A 49 34.66 -0.24 -27.32
N GLY A 50 35.33 0.79 -27.92
CA GLY A 50 34.81 1.46 -29.08
C GLY A 50 33.66 2.42 -28.83
N GLY A 51 33.31 2.68 -27.58
CA GLY A 51 32.23 3.58 -27.20
C GLY A 51 32.66 5.06 -27.23
N ARG A 52 31.73 5.95 -27.57
CA ARG A 52 31.91 7.40 -27.57
C ARG A 52 31.01 7.99 -26.47
N ILE A 53 31.58 8.73 -25.54
CA ILE A 53 30.84 9.50 -24.56
C ILE A 53 30.26 10.73 -25.24
N ILE A 54 28.95 10.87 -25.20
CA ILE A 54 28.24 12.01 -25.79
C ILE A 54 28.27 13.18 -24.79
N LYS A 55 27.85 12.94 -23.55
CA LYS A 55 27.83 13.94 -22.48
C LYS A 55 27.66 13.33 -21.09
N HIS A 56 28.00 14.12 -20.09
CA HIS A 56 27.67 13.90 -18.70
C HIS A 56 26.40 14.68 -18.36
N ILE A 57 25.48 14.06 -17.62
CA ILE A 57 24.20 14.66 -17.16
C ILE A 57 24.16 14.50 -15.65
N GLY A 58 24.81 15.41 -14.90
CA GLY A 58 25.05 15.22 -13.48
C GLY A 58 26.00 14.07 -13.22
N ASP A 59 25.57 13.04 -12.52
CA ASP A 59 26.31 11.80 -12.26
C ASP A 59 26.09 10.74 -13.35
N ALA A 60 25.17 10.96 -14.28
CA ALA A 60 24.88 10.06 -15.38
C ALA A 60 25.84 10.24 -16.54
N ILE A 61 26.25 9.14 -17.18
CA ILE A 61 27.02 9.15 -18.45
C ILE A 61 26.06 8.69 -19.55
N PHE A 62 26.01 9.53 -20.62
CA PHE A 62 25.39 9.19 -21.89
C PHE A 62 26.44 8.86 -22.90
N ALA A 63 26.45 7.63 -23.44
CA ALA A 63 27.41 7.16 -24.44
C ALA A 63 26.70 6.38 -25.54
N GLU A 64 27.42 6.25 -26.69
CA GLU A 64 27.00 5.42 -27.82
C GLU A 64 28.07 4.41 -28.19
N PHE A 65 27.64 3.33 -28.85
CA PHE A 65 28.48 2.27 -29.41
C PHE A 65 27.90 1.85 -30.78
N ASP A 66 28.79 1.46 -31.68
CA ASP A 66 28.37 0.87 -32.94
C ASP A 66 27.93 -0.59 -32.80
N SER A 67 28.44 -1.29 -31.75
CA SER A 67 28.16 -2.69 -31.48
C SER A 67 27.41 -2.89 -30.16
N PRO A 68 26.25 -3.59 -30.14
CA PRO A 68 25.58 -3.98 -28.90
C PRO A 68 26.45 -4.84 -27.97
N THR A 69 27.26 -5.74 -28.53
CA THR A 69 28.15 -6.62 -27.77
C THR A 69 29.21 -5.82 -27.03
N ASP A 70 29.83 -4.84 -27.68
CA ASP A 70 30.84 -4.00 -27.04
C ASP A 70 30.26 -3.17 -25.90
N ALA A 71 29.03 -2.70 -26.04
CA ALA A 71 28.34 -1.95 -24.99
C ALA A 71 28.04 -2.85 -23.78
N VAL A 72 27.60 -4.11 -24.03
CA VAL A 72 27.35 -5.11 -22.99
C VAL A 72 28.62 -5.47 -22.27
N ASP A 73 29.70 -5.80 -23.00
CA ASP A 73 30.97 -6.22 -22.42
C ASP A 73 31.60 -5.10 -21.58
N ALA A 74 31.56 -3.84 -22.08
CA ALA A 74 31.98 -2.68 -21.31
C ALA A 74 31.22 -2.56 -20.00
N SER A 75 29.88 -2.77 -20.05
CA SER A 75 29.01 -2.70 -18.89
C SER A 75 29.33 -3.75 -17.84
N ILE A 76 29.56 -4.99 -18.24
CA ILE A 76 29.96 -6.10 -17.36
C ILE A 76 31.29 -5.79 -16.69
N ILE A 77 32.27 -5.28 -17.45
CA ILE A 77 33.61 -4.99 -16.94
C ILE A 77 33.58 -3.92 -15.86
N PHE A 78 32.96 -2.77 -16.10
CA PHE A 78 32.94 -1.72 -15.07
C PHE A 78 32.04 -2.07 -13.88
N GLN A 79 30.93 -2.79 -14.05
CA GLN A 79 30.13 -3.26 -12.93
C GLN A 79 30.90 -4.24 -12.03
N ASN A 80 31.68 -5.16 -12.62
CA ASN A 80 32.55 -6.05 -11.85
C ASN A 80 33.64 -5.28 -11.09
N LYS A 81 34.23 -4.27 -11.67
CA LYS A 81 35.20 -3.38 -10.99
C LYS A 81 34.55 -2.70 -9.77
N PHE A 82 33.32 -2.21 -9.89
CA PHE A 82 32.60 -1.60 -8.76
C PHE A 82 32.20 -2.65 -7.71
N LYS A 83 31.80 -3.84 -8.12
CA LYS A 83 31.51 -4.95 -7.20
C LYS A 83 32.75 -5.30 -6.36
N GLU A 84 33.91 -5.44 -7.00
CA GLU A 84 35.20 -5.69 -6.32
C GLU A 84 35.57 -4.53 -5.39
N ARG A 85 35.54 -3.30 -5.90
CA ARG A 85 35.82 -2.09 -5.12
C ARG A 85 34.92 -1.96 -3.89
N ASN A 86 33.62 -2.18 -4.05
CA ASN A 86 32.65 -2.08 -2.95
C ASN A 86 32.86 -3.18 -1.89
N SER A 87 33.34 -4.37 -2.27
CA SER A 87 33.67 -5.43 -1.32
C SER A 87 34.81 -5.06 -0.34
N LEU A 88 35.65 -4.09 -0.72
CA LEU A 88 36.77 -3.59 0.08
C LEU A 88 36.47 -2.26 0.78
N SER A 89 35.28 -1.69 0.60
CA SER A 89 34.90 -0.37 1.09
C SER A 89 33.84 -0.45 2.19
N ARG A 90 33.67 0.62 2.96
CA ARG A 90 32.53 0.75 3.87
C ARG A 90 31.23 0.93 3.07
N ARG A 91 30.11 0.48 3.64
CA ARG A 91 28.79 0.57 2.97
C ARG A 91 28.41 2.01 2.57
N GLU A 92 28.82 3.01 3.32
CA GLU A 92 28.61 4.44 3.03
C GLU A 92 29.38 4.96 1.82
N ASP A 93 30.47 4.24 1.44
CA ASP A 93 31.35 4.56 0.32
C ASP A 93 31.04 3.73 -0.93
N HIS A 94 30.01 2.88 -0.91
CA HIS A 94 29.66 2.03 -2.05
C HIS A 94 29.18 2.88 -3.23
N ILE A 95 29.73 2.61 -4.41
CA ILE A 95 29.26 3.14 -5.69
C ILE A 95 28.45 2.05 -6.37
N GLN A 96 27.12 2.19 -6.37
CA GLN A 96 26.22 1.31 -7.10
C GLN A 96 25.70 2.04 -8.34
N ILE A 97 25.82 1.40 -9.51
CA ILE A 97 25.48 2.01 -10.79
C ILE A 97 24.34 1.24 -11.43
N ARG A 98 23.39 1.95 -12.00
CA ARG A 98 22.41 1.40 -12.92
C ARG A 98 22.92 1.59 -14.34
N VAL A 99 22.72 0.61 -15.20
CA VAL A 99 23.06 0.67 -16.62
C VAL A 99 21.84 0.31 -17.43
N GLY A 100 21.50 1.17 -18.41
CA GLY A 100 20.46 0.92 -19.40
C GLY A 100 21.03 0.91 -20.81
N LEU A 101 20.78 -0.16 -21.57
CA LEU A 101 21.20 -0.30 -22.96
C LEU A 101 20.00 -0.44 -23.88
N HIS A 102 19.99 0.33 -24.98
CA HIS A 102 19.00 0.25 -26.03
C HIS A 102 19.62 0.45 -27.41
N LYS A 103 19.13 -0.28 -28.41
CA LYS A 103 19.54 -0.13 -29.79
C LYS A 103 18.41 0.49 -30.61
N GLY A 104 18.71 1.55 -31.38
CA GLY A 104 17.70 2.14 -32.26
C GLY A 104 18.21 3.36 -33.06
N GLU A 105 17.33 3.89 -33.89
CA GLU A 105 17.66 5.03 -34.77
C GLU A 105 17.72 6.35 -33.99
N VAL A 106 18.75 7.11 -34.24
CA VAL A 106 18.98 8.45 -33.67
C VAL A 106 19.20 9.49 -34.75
N VAL A 107 18.90 10.72 -34.42
CA VAL A 107 19.22 11.90 -35.23
C VAL A 107 20.44 12.60 -34.61
N VAL A 108 21.51 12.73 -35.41
CA VAL A 108 22.73 13.42 -34.96
C VAL A 108 22.62 14.91 -35.27
N LYS A 109 22.81 15.76 -34.26
CA LYS A 109 22.93 17.23 -34.40
C LYS A 109 24.02 17.74 -33.48
N GLU A 110 25.01 18.45 -34.07
CA GLU A 110 26.07 19.13 -33.30
C GLU A 110 26.76 18.25 -32.25
N ASP A 111 27.12 17.02 -32.62
CA ASP A 111 27.72 16.03 -31.71
C ASP A 111 26.79 15.47 -30.58
N ASP A 112 25.53 15.85 -30.55
CA ASP A 112 24.50 15.26 -29.65
C ASP A 112 23.55 14.31 -30.39
N LEU A 113 22.90 13.40 -29.68
CA LEU A 113 21.98 12.43 -30.21
C LEU A 113 20.56 12.71 -29.74
N PHE A 114 19.62 12.66 -30.69
CA PHE A 114 18.20 12.90 -30.42
C PHE A 114 17.34 11.78 -30.99
N GLY A 115 16.17 11.59 -30.44
CA GLY A 115 15.16 10.65 -30.94
C GLY A 115 14.54 9.78 -29.86
N ASN A 116 13.55 8.97 -30.25
CA ASN A 116 12.83 8.09 -29.33
C ASN A 116 13.77 7.06 -28.69
N ALA A 117 14.78 6.57 -29.43
CA ALA A 117 15.75 5.61 -28.93
C ALA A 117 16.54 6.16 -27.72
N VAL A 118 16.91 7.46 -27.72
CA VAL A 118 17.55 8.11 -26.55
C VAL A 118 16.63 8.10 -25.33
N ASN A 119 15.36 8.40 -25.54
CA ASN A 119 14.37 8.38 -24.46
C ASN A 119 14.19 6.95 -23.88
N ILE A 120 14.07 5.93 -24.74
CA ILE A 120 13.94 4.53 -24.30
C ILE A 120 15.18 4.11 -23.50
N GLY A 121 16.40 4.36 -23.99
CA GLY A 121 17.64 4.01 -23.28
C GLY A 121 17.72 4.61 -21.87
N SER A 122 17.42 5.91 -21.75
CA SER A 122 17.35 6.59 -20.44
C SER A 122 16.29 6.00 -19.50
N ARG A 123 15.13 5.56 -20.03
CA ARG A 123 14.08 4.93 -19.20
C ARG A 123 14.45 3.50 -18.78
N ILE A 124 15.14 2.75 -19.64
CA ILE A 124 15.66 1.41 -19.31
C ILE A 124 16.69 1.51 -18.17
N GLU A 125 17.59 2.50 -18.21
CA GLU A 125 18.52 2.76 -17.09
C GLU A 125 17.74 2.97 -15.77
N SER A 126 16.74 3.84 -15.79
CA SER A 126 16.00 4.21 -14.57
C SER A 126 15.26 3.04 -13.89
N ILE A 127 14.93 1.99 -14.63
CA ILE A 127 14.29 0.77 -14.12
C ILE A 127 15.29 -0.33 -13.77
N ALA A 128 16.55 -0.23 -14.16
CA ALA A 128 17.57 -1.21 -13.80
C ALA A 128 17.70 -1.35 -12.27
N PRO A 129 17.84 -2.58 -11.72
CA PRO A 129 18.16 -2.74 -10.32
C PRO A 129 19.52 -2.11 -9.95
N PRO A 130 19.72 -1.62 -8.72
CA PRO A 130 21.02 -1.12 -8.29
C PRO A 130 22.15 -2.14 -8.51
N GLY A 131 23.25 -1.70 -9.14
CA GLY A 131 24.39 -2.57 -9.43
C GLY A 131 24.18 -3.52 -10.61
N SER A 132 23.15 -3.35 -11.44
CA SER A 132 22.80 -4.26 -12.53
C SER A 132 22.75 -3.57 -13.89
N ILE A 133 22.60 -4.38 -14.95
CA ILE A 133 22.49 -3.97 -16.34
C ILE A 133 21.11 -4.37 -16.87
N ALA A 134 20.33 -3.39 -17.34
CA ALA A 134 19.07 -3.63 -18.05
C ALA A 134 19.25 -3.40 -19.55
N ILE A 135 18.70 -4.29 -20.37
CA ILE A 135 18.82 -4.24 -21.83
C ILE A 135 17.46 -4.33 -22.50
N SER A 136 17.28 -3.63 -23.61
CA SER A 136 16.06 -3.74 -24.41
C SER A 136 16.01 -5.03 -25.22
N HIS A 137 14.84 -5.31 -25.80
CA HIS A 137 14.64 -6.46 -26.67
C HIS A 137 15.53 -6.42 -27.91
N GLU A 138 15.75 -5.26 -28.50
CA GLU A 138 16.62 -5.06 -29.67
C GLU A 138 18.09 -5.38 -29.36
N ILE A 139 18.54 -5.10 -28.13
CA ILE A 139 19.86 -5.55 -27.66
C ILE A 139 19.86 -7.06 -27.49
N TYR A 140 18.86 -7.61 -26.79
CA TYR A 140 18.73 -9.05 -26.54
C TYR A 140 18.79 -9.85 -27.85
N GLU A 141 18.05 -9.46 -28.90
CA GLU A 141 18.08 -10.11 -30.23
C GLU A 141 19.41 -9.97 -30.97
N SER A 142 20.19 -8.93 -30.64
CA SER A 142 21.49 -8.67 -31.26
C SER A 142 22.65 -9.45 -30.63
N LEU A 143 22.43 -10.12 -29.49
CA LEU A 143 23.44 -10.86 -28.74
C LEU A 143 23.41 -12.36 -29.04
N ASP A 144 24.57 -13.00 -28.92
CA ASP A 144 24.61 -14.45 -28.76
C ASP A 144 24.26 -14.80 -27.31
N VAL A 145 22.96 -15.01 -27.05
CA VAL A 145 22.41 -15.20 -25.69
C VAL A 145 23.04 -16.40 -24.94
N ALA A 146 23.68 -17.34 -25.66
CA ALA A 146 24.38 -18.47 -25.04
C ALA A 146 25.61 -18.06 -24.24
N LEU A 147 26.17 -16.88 -24.53
CA LEU A 147 27.36 -16.34 -23.87
C LEU A 147 27.04 -15.53 -22.61
N TYR A 148 25.77 -15.20 -22.38
CA TYR A 148 25.38 -14.30 -21.29
C TYR A 148 24.30 -14.93 -20.40
N SER A 149 24.28 -14.57 -19.12
CA SER A 149 23.22 -14.92 -18.19
C SER A 149 22.16 -13.81 -18.21
N ILE A 150 21.04 -14.04 -18.91
CA ILE A 150 20.00 -13.04 -19.15
C ILE A 150 18.64 -13.57 -18.71
N ARG A 151 17.83 -12.75 -18.03
CA ARG A 151 16.48 -13.09 -17.60
C ARG A 151 15.49 -11.99 -17.97
N SER A 152 14.29 -12.34 -18.37
CA SER A 152 13.24 -11.39 -18.70
C SER A 152 12.77 -10.64 -17.45
N MET A 153 12.66 -9.31 -17.56
CA MET A 153 12.03 -8.45 -16.57
C MET A 153 10.53 -8.25 -16.84
N GLY A 154 10.04 -8.79 -17.98
CA GLY A 154 8.68 -8.62 -18.46
C GLY A 154 8.52 -7.44 -19.44
N HIS A 155 7.27 -7.20 -19.86
CA HIS A 155 6.92 -6.02 -20.63
C HIS A 155 6.64 -4.86 -19.67
N VAL A 156 7.42 -3.82 -19.77
CA VAL A 156 7.41 -2.70 -18.82
C VAL A 156 6.88 -1.44 -19.50
N LYS A 157 5.93 -0.74 -18.85
CA LYS A 157 5.48 0.57 -19.28
C LYS A 157 6.52 1.62 -18.91
N LEU A 158 7.26 2.10 -19.88
CA LEU A 158 8.24 3.18 -19.69
C LEU A 158 7.54 4.54 -19.80
N LYS A 159 7.91 5.48 -18.91
CA LYS A 159 7.29 6.80 -18.88
C LYS A 159 7.48 7.54 -20.22
N ASN A 160 6.38 8.04 -20.80
CA ASN A 160 6.31 8.75 -22.09
C ASN A 160 6.78 7.91 -23.30
N ILE A 161 6.76 6.59 -23.21
CA ILE A 161 6.94 5.67 -24.32
C ILE A 161 5.59 5.02 -24.59
N LYS A 162 5.08 5.12 -25.86
CA LYS A 162 3.73 4.70 -26.20
C LYS A 162 3.48 3.22 -25.94
N SER A 163 4.34 2.34 -26.43
CA SER A 163 4.18 0.88 -26.28
C SER A 163 5.00 0.34 -25.11
N PRO A 164 4.49 -0.65 -24.35
CA PRO A 164 5.29 -1.39 -23.38
C PRO A 164 6.53 -1.98 -24.02
N GLN A 165 7.67 -1.87 -23.33
CA GLN A 165 8.96 -2.35 -23.81
C GLN A 165 9.31 -3.65 -23.11
N GLN A 166 9.69 -4.68 -23.85
CA GLN A 166 10.25 -5.88 -23.25
C GLN A 166 11.68 -5.61 -22.84
N VAL A 167 11.98 -5.81 -21.55
CA VAL A 167 13.28 -5.50 -20.94
C VAL A 167 13.84 -6.75 -20.28
N TYR A 168 15.16 -6.84 -20.25
CA TYR A 168 15.86 -7.97 -19.65
C TYR A 168 16.93 -7.48 -18.68
N LYS A 169 17.17 -8.26 -17.62
CA LYS A 169 18.32 -8.11 -16.72
C LYS A 169 19.45 -8.99 -17.20
N LEU A 170 20.65 -8.42 -17.32
CA LEU A 170 21.87 -9.12 -17.58
C LEU A 170 22.64 -9.25 -16.26
N TYR A 171 23.02 -10.47 -15.92
CA TYR A 171 23.72 -10.82 -14.68
C TYR A 171 25.23 -10.81 -14.91
N LEU A 172 25.97 -10.40 -13.88
CA LEU A 172 27.43 -10.29 -13.93
C LEU A 172 28.10 -11.66 -13.84
N ASP A 173 27.47 -12.63 -13.18
CA ASP A 173 27.95 -14.00 -13.09
C ASP A 173 26.78 -15.02 -13.00
N LYS A 174 27.13 -16.29 -13.21
CA LYS A 174 26.13 -17.36 -13.23
C LYS A 174 25.55 -17.66 -11.84
N ASN A 175 26.27 -17.42 -10.78
CA ASN A 175 25.76 -17.69 -9.42
C ASN A 175 24.64 -16.70 -9.07
N GLU A 176 24.76 -15.44 -9.46
CA GLU A 176 23.70 -14.45 -9.31
C GLU A 176 22.46 -14.82 -10.13
N PHE A 177 22.66 -15.32 -11.36
CA PHE A 177 21.59 -15.78 -12.23
C PHE A 177 20.85 -17.00 -11.64
N ASP A 178 21.59 -17.98 -11.13
CA ASP A 178 21.02 -19.20 -10.56
C ASP A 178 20.31 -18.94 -9.21
N ALA A 179 20.70 -17.85 -8.50
CA ALA A 179 20.16 -17.45 -7.21
C ALA A 179 18.86 -16.64 -7.28
N GLU A 180 18.48 -16.10 -8.43
CA GLU A 180 17.28 -15.28 -8.59
C GLU A 180 16.37 -15.87 -9.68
N SER A 181 15.16 -16.28 -9.35
CA SER A 181 14.16 -16.74 -10.31
C SER A 181 13.54 -15.56 -11.09
N GLU A 182 12.86 -15.86 -12.20
CA GLU A 182 12.15 -14.83 -12.99
C GLU A 182 11.02 -14.18 -12.17
N ASN A 183 10.31 -14.96 -11.39
CA ASN A 183 9.25 -14.46 -10.51
C ASN A 183 9.81 -13.51 -9.42
N GLU A 184 10.94 -13.83 -8.81
CA GLU A 184 11.59 -12.97 -7.82
C GLU A 184 12.06 -11.65 -8.45
N LEU A 185 12.63 -11.71 -9.65
CA LEU A 185 13.04 -10.52 -10.39
C LEU A 185 11.84 -9.62 -10.72
N GLN A 186 10.75 -10.18 -11.26
CA GLN A 186 9.52 -9.44 -11.56
C GLN A 186 8.89 -8.86 -10.29
N GLN A 187 8.90 -9.64 -9.20
CA GLN A 187 8.42 -9.20 -7.91
C GLN A 187 9.22 -8.00 -7.37
N SER A 188 10.55 -8.05 -7.46
CA SER A 188 11.44 -6.94 -7.10
C SER A 188 11.15 -5.67 -7.93
N HIS A 189 10.73 -5.82 -9.20
CA HIS A 189 10.34 -4.67 -10.03
C HIS A 189 9.03 -4.06 -9.57
N ILE A 190 8.02 -4.88 -9.26
CA ILE A 190 6.73 -4.42 -8.72
C ILE A 190 6.96 -3.67 -7.41
N GLU A 191 7.80 -4.18 -6.51
CA GLU A 191 8.17 -3.51 -5.24
C GLU A 191 8.81 -2.13 -5.44
N ARG A 192 9.53 -1.96 -6.56
CA ARG A 192 10.15 -0.67 -6.95
C ARG A 192 9.20 0.26 -7.69
N GLY A 193 7.94 -0.12 -7.87
CA GLY A 193 6.92 0.69 -8.53
C GLY A 193 6.98 0.65 -10.06
N ILE A 194 7.58 -0.40 -10.62
CA ILE A 194 7.66 -0.61 -12.07
C ILE A 194 6.46 -1.45 -12.50
N ASP A 195 5.63 -0.91 -13.40
CA ASP A 195 4.45 -1.60 -13.92
C ASP A 195 4.87 -2.64 -14.97
N ILE A 196 4.71 -3.92 -14.62
CA ILE A 196 4.83 -5.05 -15.57
C ILE A 196 3.46 -5.30 -16.18
N ILE A 197 3.39 -5.35 -17.49
CA ILE A 197 2.14 -5.40 -18.27
C ILE A 197 2.10 -6.68 -19.09
N ASP A 198 0.92 -7.29 -19.16
CA ASP A 198 0.65 -8.31 -20.14
C ASP A 198 0.33 -7.66 -21.50
N PRO A 199 1.20 -7.79 -22.52
CA PRO A 199 0.99 -7.14 -23.81
C PRO A 199 -0.26 -7.62 -24.56
N GLN A 200 -0.83 -8.77 -24.19
CA GLN A 200 -2.05 -9.29 -24.81
C GLN A 200 -3.32 -8.62 -24.27
N THR A 201 -3.26 -8.08 -23.07
CA THR A 201 -4.38 -7.40 -22.40
C THR A 201 -4.22 -5.88 -22.34
N TYR A 202 -3.09 -5.36 -22.87
CA TYR A 202 -2.79 -3.94 -22.82
C TYR A 202 -3.57 -3.17 -23.90
N GLU A 203 -4.59 -2.42 -23.48
CA GLU A 203 -5.25 -1.41 -24.31
C GLU A 203 -4.62 -0.05 -24.03
N GLU A 204 -4.17 0.64 -25.08
CA GLU A 204 -3.60 1.99 -24.98
C GLU A 204 -4.74 3.00 -24.76
N ASN A 205 -5.15 3.19 -23.54
CA ASN A 205 -6.01 4.31 -23.17
C ASN A 205 -5.12 5.52 -22.91
N GLU A 206 -5.15 6.52 -23.79
CA GLU A 206 -4.52 7.81 -23.57
C GLU A 206 -5.21 8.52 -22.40
N ILE A 207 -4.66 8.35 -21.20
CA ILE A 207 -5.13 9.07 -20.01
C ILE A 207 -4.53 10.48 -20.04
N ILE A 208 -5.38 11.48 -20.25
CA ILE A 208 -4.98 12.89 -20.20
C ILE A 208 -4.67 13.27 -18.75
N SER A 209 -3.45 13.73 -18.47
CA SER A 209 -3.02 14.12 -17.14
C SER A 209 -3.01 15.64 -16.99
N ILE A 210 -3.71 16.15 -15.95
CA ILE A 210 -3.87 17.59 -15.69
C ILE A 210 -3.51 17.89 -14.24
N GLY A 211 -2.47 18.72 -14.02
CA GLY A 211 -2.14 19.27 -12.72
C GLY A 211 -2.80 20.63 -12.51
N PHE A 212 -3.34 20.85 -11.32
CA PHE A 212 -3.80 22.18 -10.92
C PHE A 212 -2.73 22.81 -10.02
N LEU A 213 -2.28 24.01 -10.35
CA LEU A 213 -1.57 24.83 -9.39
C LEU A 213 -2.58 25.52 -8.48
N TYR A 214 -2.13 25.88 -7.28
CA TYR A 214 -2.97 26.65 -6.36
C TYR A 214 -3.22 28.05 -6.95
N LEU A 215 -4.51 28.38 -7.22
CA LEU A 215 -4.87 29.65 -7.80
C LEU A 215 -4.51 30.80 -6.86
N LYS A 216 -3.81 31.83 -7.37
CA LYS A 216 -3.37 32.97 -6.60
C LYS A 216 -4.57 33.79 -6.15
N ASN A 217 -4.77 33.93 -4.84
CA ASN A 217 -5.79 34.82 -4.31
C ASN A 217 -5.33 36.28 -4.48
N LEU A 218 -6.07 37.05 -5.28
CA LEU A 218 -5.86 38.49 -5.50
C LEU A 218 -6.83 39.35 -4.67
N GLY A 219 -7.73 38.72 -3.91
CA GLY A 219 -8.68 39.38 -3.01
C GLY A 219 -8.16 39.50 -1.57
N SER A 220 -9.07 39.57 -0.59
CA SER A 220 -8.74 39.60 0.82
C SER A 220 -8.20 38.24 1.30
N GLU A 221 -7.26 38.26 2.26
CA GLU A 221 -6.83 37.05 2.99
C GLU A 221 -8.00 36.41 3.74
N ASP A 222 -8.99 37.18 4.13
CA ASP A 222 -10.21 36.69 4.78
C ASP A 222 -11.06 35.79 3.87
N ASP A 223 -10.91 35.86 2.53
CA ASP A 223 -11.60 35.03 1.53
C ASP A 223 -10.80 33.80 1.09
N GLU A 224 -9.62 33.55 1.66
CA GLU A 224 -8.75 32.42 1.28
C GLU A 224 -9.46 31.06 1.43
N TYR A 225 -10.25 30.92 2.50
CA TYR A 225 -11.06 29.69 2.72
C TYR A 225 -12.05 29.43 1.57
N PHE A 226 -12.57 30.48 0.94
CA PHE A 226 -13.51 30.36 -0.16
C PHE A 226 -12.80 29.98 -1.47
N SER A 227 -11.65 30.60 -1.74
CA SER A 227 -10.72 30.19 -2.81
C SER A 227 -10.37 28.73 -2.73
N TYR A 228 -9.96 28.24 -1.54
CA TYR A 228 -9.65 26.83 -1.32
C TYR A 228 -10.86 25.94 -1.62
N GLY A 229 -12.04 26.30 -1.14
CA GLY A 229 -13.25 25.49 -1.34
C GLY A 229 -13.68 25.37 -2.79
N ILE A 230 -13.52 26.45 -3.60
CA ILE A 230 -13.80 26.42 -5.03
C ILE A 230 -12.82 25.46 -5.74
N GLN A 231 -11.54 25.60 -5.46
CA GLN A 231 -10.51 24.79 -6.07
C GLN A 231 -10.63 23.31 -5.70
N GLU A 232 -10.89 23.01 -4.43
CA GLU A 232 -11.12 21.63 -3.96
C GLU A 232 -12.29 20.99 -4.71
N LYS A 233 -13.40 21.71 -4.82
CA LYS A 233 -14.57 21.20 -5.54
C LYS A 233 -14.30 21.02 -7.03
N LEU A 234 -13.62 21.98 -7.67
CA LEU A 234 -13.25 21.92 -9.09
C LEU A 234 -12.36 20.67 -9.36
N ILE A 235 -11.31 20.51 -8.58
CA ILE A 235 -10.39 19.38 -8.69
C ILE A 235 -11.10 18.05 -8.42
N SER A 236 -11.93 17.99 -7.38
CA SER A 236 -12.68 16.79 -7.01
C SER A 236 -13.64 16.33 -8.12
N GLU A 237 -14.32 17.26 -8.76
CA GLU A 237 -15.27 16.95 -9.85
C GLU A 237 -14.55 16.52 -11.14
N ILE A 238 -13.44 17.17 -11.50
CA ILE A 238 -12.67 16.79 -12.69
C ILE A 238 -11.99 15.44 -12.50
N ARG A 239 -11.48 15.15 -11.31
CA ARG A 239 -10.91 13.84 -10.97
C ARG A 239 -11.91 12.69 -11.16
N ALA A 240 -13.19 13.00 -11.12
CA ALA A 240 -14.26 12.03 -11.29
C ALA A 240 -14.56 11.70 -12.76
N VAL A 241 -13.87 12.32 -13.69
CA VAL A 241 -14.09 12.11 -15.15
C VAL A 241 -13.19 10.98 -15.64
N THR A 242 -13.79 9.98 -16.28
CA THR A 242 -13.09 8.88 -16.92
C THR A 242 -12.14 9.39 -18.01
N GLY A 243 -10.92 8.84 -18.09
CA GLY A 243 -9.91 9.26 -19.06
C GLY A 243 -9.05 10.44 -18.62
N LEU A 244 -9.29 11.00 -17.41
CA LEU A 244 -8.46 12.04 -16.81
C LEU A 244 -7.71 11.54 -15.58
N SER A 245 -6.44 11.91 -15.46
CA SER A 245 -5.62 11.75 -14.27
C SER A 245 -5.34 13.13 -13.66
N VAL A 246 -5.89 13.41 -12.49
CA VAL A 246 -5.79 14.73 -11.84
C VAL A 246 -5.32 14.56 -10.39
N PRO A 247 -4.16 15.11 -9.99
CA PRO A 247 -3.69 15.10 -8.60
C PRO A 247 -4.66 15.84 -7.67
N SER A 248 -4.66 15.46 -6.38
CA SER A 248 -5.53 16.12 -5.38
C SER A 248 -5.09 17.56 -5.09
N ILE A 249 -6.00 18.38 -4.52
CA ILE A 249 -5.69 19.74 -4.09
C ILE A 249 -4.52 19.79 -3.10
N GLN A 250 -4.37 18.79 -2.24
CA GLN A 250 -3.25 18.70 -1.29
C GLN A 250 -1.88 18.67 -2.00
N ASN A 251 -1.83 18.12 -3.21
CA ASN A 251 -0.65 18.17 -4.05
C ASN A 251 -0.42 19.57 -4.63
N ALA A 252 -1.47 20.30 -4.99
CA ALA A 252 -1.40 21.69 -5.46
C ALA A 252 -0.92 22.64 -4.33
N VAL A 253 -1.48 22.49 -3.13
CA VAL A 253 -1.14 23.31 -1.95
C VAL A 253 0.32 23.20 -1.55
N LYS A 254 0.96 22.03 -1.72
CA LYS A 254 2.40 21.87 -1.45
C LYS A 254 3.31 22.82 -2.25
N TYR A 255 2.82 23.32 -3.37
CA TYR A 255 3.58 24.21 -4.27
C TYR A 255 3.09 25.65 -4.22
N LYS A 256 2.16 25.99 -3.32
CA LYS A 256 1.60 27.36 -3.20
C LYS A 256 2.65 28.43 -2.94
N GLU A 257 3.66 28.12 -2.11
CA GLU A 257 4.71 29.06 -1.70
C GLU A 257 6.09 28.77 -2.34
N ASN A 258 6.15 27.82 -3.26
CA ASN A 258 7.41 27.37 -3.84
C ASN A 258 7.70 28.05 -5.18
N ASN A 259 8.93 28.51 -5.33
CA ASN A 259 9.44 29.15 -6.56
C ASN A 259 9.99 28.13 -7.59
N PHE A 260 9.47 26.89 -7.62
CA PHE A 260 9.88 25.94 -8.65
C PHE A 260 9.33 26.35 -10.02
N PRO A 261 10.09 26.15 -11.12
CA PRO A 261 9.55 26.28 -12.47
C PRO A 261 8.33 25.36 -12.65
N ILE A 262 7.34 25.79 -13.45
CA ILE A 262 6.10 25.04 -13.70
C ILE A 262 6.40 23.64 -14.26
N SER A 263 7.39 23.54 -15.16
CA SER A 263 7.85 22.26 -15.71
C SER A 263 8.36 21.29 -14.63
N GLU A 264 9.05 21.80 -13.61
CA GLU A 264 9.50 20.98 -12.47
C GLU A 264 8.33 20.54 -11.60
N ILE A 265 7.34 21.43 -11.37
CA ILE A 265 6.12 21.07 -10.63
C ILE A 265 5.34 20.00 -11.40
N ALA A 266 5.16 20.17 -12.71
CA ALA A 266 4.48 19.19 -13.57
C ALA A 266 5.17 17.82 -13.54
N ARG A 267 6.51 17.80 -13.59
CA ARG A 267 7.31 16.58 -13.45
C ARG A 267 7.08 15.90 -12.11
N ARG A 268 6.99 16.66 -11.01
CA ARG A 268 6.74 16.14 -9.67
C ARG A 268 5.31 15.64 -9.49
N LEU A 269 4.36 16.31 -10.12
CA LEU A 269 2.95 15.90 -10.16
C LEU A 269 2.70 14.76 -11.16
N LYS A 270 3.65 14.45 -12.03
CA LYS A 270 3.56 13.47 -13.14
C LYS A 270 2.41 13.79 -14.09
N VAL A 271 2.31 15.03 -14.51
CA VAL A 271 1.27 15.52 -15.43
C VAL A 271 1.89 16.18 -16.65
N ASN A 272 1.17 16.13 -17.78
CA ASN A 272 1.59 16.75 -19.04
C ASN A 272 0.92 18.11 -19.27
N ASN A 273 -0.19 18.37 -18.58
CA ASN A 273 -0.91 19.63 -18.66
C ASN A 273 -0.97 20.29 -17.29
N ILE A 274 -0.87 21.60 -17.24
CA ILE A 274 -1.01 22.38 -15.99
C ILE A 274 -2.09 23.44 -16.16
N ILE A 275 -2.97 23.52 -15.20
CA ILE A 275 -3.89 24.64 -15.01
C ILE A 275 -3.31 25.55 -13.93
N GLU A 276 -3.12 26.81 -14.29
CA GLU A 276 -2.74 27.87 -13.37
C GLU A 276 -3.66 29.07 -13.51
N GLY A 277 -3.57 30.02 -12.58
CA GLY A 277 -4.36 31.21 -12.65
C GLY A 277 -4.51 31.95 -11.32
N SER A 278 -5.56 32.80 -11.26
CA SER A 278 -5.87 33.60 -10.10
C SER A 278 -7.37 33.65 -9.82
N ILE A 279 -7.69 33.93 -8.58
CA ILE A 279 -9.06 34.16 -8.10
C ILE A 279 -9.10 35.48 -7.33
N SER A 280 -10.14 36.29 -7.57
CA SER A 280 -10.41 37.47 -6.76
C SER A 280 -11.87 37.48 -6.33
N ILE A 281 -12.10 37.84 -5.09
CA ILE A 281 -13.44 37.90 -4.50
C ILE A 281 -13.63 39.32 -3.96
N HIS A 282 -14.66 40.01 -4.44
CA HIS A 282 -15.04 41.33 -3.96
C HIS A 282 -16.53 41.34 -3.57
N ASN A 283 -16.80 41.39 -2.28
CA ASN A 283 -18.14 41.18 -1.73
C ASN A 283 -18.72 39.82 -2.13
N ASP A 284 -19.75 39.84 -3.00
CA ASP A 284 -20.40 38.62 -3.53
C ASP A 284 -19.89 38.22 -4.94
N ASP A 285 -19.12 39.08 -5.60
CA ASP A 285 -18.65 38.83 -6.96
C ASP A 285 -17.32 38.04 -6.94
N ILE A 286 -17.24 37.01 -7.76
CA ILE A 286 -16.09 36.13 -7.93
C ILE A 286 -15.58 36.27 -9.36
N ASN A 287 -14.27 36.51 -9.51
CA ASN A 287 -13.60 36.49 -10.81
C ASN A 287 -12.45 35.47 -10.76
N ILE A 288 -12.39 34.60 -11.76
CA ILE A 288 -11.38 33.55 -11.89
C ILE A 288 -10.75 33.64 -13.28
N ASP A 289 -9.44 33.84 -13.32
CA ASP A 289 -8.65 33.77 -14.53
C ASP A 289 -7.88 32.47 -14.52
N ILE A 290 -8.01 31.66 -15.56
CA ILE A 290 -7.37 30.34 -15.67
C ILE A 290 -6.71 30.21 -17.04
N SER A 291 -5.49 29.67 -17.06
CA SER A 291 -4.81 29.23 -18.27
C SER A 291 -4.46 27.75 -18.18
N LEU A 292 -4.47 27.10 -19.34
CA LEU A 292 -4.03 25.72 -19.54
C LEU A 292 -2.74 25.71 -20.34
N LEU A 293 -1.72 25.08 -19.78
CA LEU A 293 -0.39 24.97 -20.37
C LEU A 293 -0.10 23.51 -20.73
N ASP A 294 0.35 23.27 -21.95
CA ASP A 294 1.00 22.01 -22.34
C ASP A 294 2.47 22.07 -21.94
N ILE A 295 2.93 21.11 -21.13
CA ILE A 295 4.28 21.15 -20.54
C ILE A 295 5.35 20.68 -21.52
N ASP A 296 5.00 19.79 -22.45
CA ASP A 296 5.96 19.24 -23.41
C ASP A 296 6.32 20.26 -24.48
N SER A 297 5.35 21.06 -24.94
CA SER A 297 5.57 22.17 -25.90
C SER A 297 5.89 23.50 -25.21
N GLY A 298 5.55 23.68 -23.96
CA GLY A 298 5.64 24.96 -23.24
C GLY A 298 4.65 26.03 -23.74
N VAL A 299 3.61 25.62 -24.47
CA VAL A 299 2.62 26.52 -25.07
C VAL A 299 1.39 26.64 -24.18
N GLU A 300 0.90 27.88 -24.01
CA GLU A 300 -0.42 28.14 -23.44
C GLU A 300 -1.49 27.73 -24.44
N MET A 301 -2.24 26.67 -24.15
CA MET A 301 -3.28 26.14 -25.04
C MET A 301 -4.52 27.03 -25.08
N TRP A 302 -4.91 27.58 -23.94
CA TRP A 302 -5.97 28.57 -23.80
C TRP A 302 -5.87 29.30 -22.45
N ALA A 303 -6.42 30.54 -22.44
CA ALA A 303 -6.70 31.29 -21.22
C ALA A 303 -8.17 31.77 -21.26
N LYS A 304 -8.84 31.70 -20.11
CA LYS A 304 -10.26 32.12 -19.99
C LYS A 304 -10.51 32.83 -18.68
N HIS A 305 -11.40 33.82 -18.79
CA HIS A 305 -11.97 34.54 -17.65
C HIS A 305 -13.37 33.99 -17.33
N PHE A 306 -13.63 33.79 -16.04
CA PHE A 306 -14.91 33.36 -15.51
C PHE A 306 -15.38 34.29 -14.42
N ASP A 307 -16.62 34.77 -14.49
CA ASP A 307 -17.23 35.60 -13.47
C ASP A 307 -18.50 34.95 -12.91
N GLY A 308 -18.78 35.23 -11.67
CA GLY A 308 -19.92 34.67 -10.97
C GLY A 308 -20.14 35.32 -9.59
N LYS A 309 -21.09 34.77 -8.83
CA LYS A 309 -21.38 35.23 -7.46
C LYS A 309 -21.20 34.10 -6.46
N LYS A 310 -21.00 34.44 -5.21
CA LYS A 310 -20.84 33.46 -4.10
C LYS A 310 -22.02 32.48 -4.02
N ASN A 311 -23.25 32.93 -4.32
CA ASN A 311 -24.44 32.08 -4.33
C ASN A 311 -24.63 31.26 -5.63
N THR A 312 -23.84 31.51 -6.68
CA THR A 312 -23.86 30.75 -7.94
C THR A 312 -22.56 30.04 -8.24
N THR A 313 -21.80 29.71 -7.21
CA THR A 313 -20.47 29.07 -7.31
C THR A 313 -20.55 27.73 -8.06
N GLY A 314 -21.61 26.96 -7.90
CA GLY A 314 -21.82 25.71 -8.63
C GLY A 314 -21.88 25.91 -10.16
N LYS A 315 -22.58 26.94 -10.64
CA LYS A 315 -22.63 27.29 -12.09
C LYS A 315 -21.24 27.70 -12.61
N LEU A 316 -20.50 28.46 -11.80
CA LEU A 316 -19.14 28.88 -12.12
C LEU A 316 -18.19 27.68 -12.26
N ILE A 317 -18.18 26.79 -11.30
CA ILE A 317 -17.40 25.53 -11.32
C ILE A 317 -17.78 24.69 -12.55
N HIS A 318 -19.08 24.52 -12.82
CA HIS A 318 -19.56 23.81 -13.99
C HIS A 318 -19.03 24.42 -15.31
N SER A 319 -19.05 25.75 -15.43
CA SER A 319 -18.57 26.45 -16.65
C SER A 319 -17.06 26.24 -16.87
N ILE A 320 -16.27 26.20 -15.77
CA ILE A 320 -14.84 25.92 -15.81
C ILE A 320 -14.61 24.47 -16.25
N ILE A 321 -15.29 23.51 -15.61
CA ILE A 321 -15.16 22.07 -15.94
C ILE A 321 -15.54 21.83 -17.40
N TYR A 322 -16.68 22.38 -17.84
CA TYR A 322 -17.15 22.29 -19.23
C TYR A 322 -16.07 22.78 -20.21
N SER A 323 -15.44 23.92 -19.91
CA SER A 323 -14.38 24.48 -20.77
C SER A 323 -13.14 23.58 -20.84
N ILE A 324 -12.76 22.94 -19.73
CA ILE A 324 -11.62 22.01 -19.67
C ILE A 324 -11.94 20.75 -20.48
N LEU A 325 -13.08 20.09 -20.21
CA LEU A 325 -13.47 18.85 -20.86
C LEU A 325 -13.66 19.03 -22.37
N SER A 326 -14.32 20.14 -22.77
CA SER A 326 -14.52 20.47 -24.20
C SER A 326 -13.21 20.69 -24.94
N HIS A 327 -12.16 21.22 -24.27
CA HIS A 327 -10.85 21.39 -24.90
C HIS A 327 -10.20 20.04 -25.23
N PHE A 328 -10.36 19.05 -24.38
CA PHE A 328 -9.82 17.70 -24.58
C PHE A 328 -10.79 16.76 -25.33
N GLU A 329 -11.90 17.28 -25.85
CA GLU A 329 -12.94 16.51 -26.55
C GLU A 329 -13.50 15.34 -25.73
N ILE A 330 -13.50 15.49 -24.40
CA ILE A 330 -14.03 14.49 -23.47
C ILE A 330 -15.55 14.69 -23.33
N GLU A 331 -16.31 13.59 -23.47
CA GLU A 331 -17.75 13.59 -23.22
C GLU A 331 -18.05 14.00 -21.77
N ILE A 332 -19.00 14.92 -21.62
CA ILE A 332 -19.34 15.46 -20.30
C ILE A 332 -20.21 14.44 -19.55
N PRO A 333 -19.73 13.87 -18.46
CA PRO A 333 -20.51 12.90 -17.70
C PRO A 333 -21.83 13.49 -17.20
N ASN A 334 -22.89 12.69 -17.18
CA ASN A 334 -24.23 13.06 -16.68
C ASN A 334 -24.16 13.68 -15.26
N ARG A 335 -23.23 13.25 -14.42
CA ARG A 335 -22.98 13.82 -13.09
C ARG A 335 -22.61 15.31 -13.15
N ILE A 336 -21.70 15.70 -14.05
CA ILE A 336 -21.29 17.11 -14.19
C ILE A 336 -22.44 17.96 -14.70
N SER A 337 -23.26 17.43 -15.62
CA SER A 337 -24.47 18.11 -16.10
C SER A 337 -25.48 18.40 -14.97
N ARG A 338 -25.48 17.58 -13.91
CA ARG A 338 -26.35 17.74 -12.72
C ARG A 338 -25.82 18.78 -11.72
N ILE A 339 -24.50 19.05 -11.66
CA ILE A 339 -23.93 20.11 -10.80
C ILE A 339 -24.62 21.47 -11.08
N LYS A 340 -25.03 21.71 -12.32
CA LYS A 340 -25.69 22.94 -12.73
C LYS A 340 -27.04 23.15 -12.04
N SER A 341 -27.73 22.08 -11.60
CA SER A 341 -29.07 22.13 -10.99
C SER A 341 -29.05 22.11 -9.46
N ASN A 342 -27.95 21.70 -8.83
CA ASN A 342 -27.83 21.52 -7.36
C ASN A 342 -26.90 22.58 -6.78
N GLU A 343 -27.42 23.79 -6.53
CA GLU A 343 -26.76 24.75 -5.67
C GLU A 343 -26.77 24.20 -4.26
N ARG A 344 -25.59 24.05 -3.62
CA ARG A 344 -25.46 23.46 -2.28
C ARG A 344 -26.26 24.19 -1.23
N THR A 345 -26.28 25.52 -1.31
CA THR A 345 -27.08 26.42 -0.48
C THR A 345 -27.11 27.80 -1.12
N GLU A 346 -28.27 28.45 -1.06
CA GLU A 346 -28.45 29.86 -1.50
C GLU A 346 -28.10 30.84 -0.36
N HIS A 347 -27.75 30.34 0.83
CA HIS A 347 -27.47 31.18 2.01
C HIS A 347 -25.96 31.45 2.14
N PRO A 348 -25.46 32.66 1.84
CA PRO A 348 -24.02 32.94 1.79
C PRO A 348 -23.28 32.66 3.11
N GLN A 349 -23.89 33.02 4.26
CA GLN A 349 -23.29 32.78 5.58
C GLN A 349 -23.24 31.29 5.95
N ALA A 350 -24.19 30.47 5.46
CA ALA A 350 -24.14 29.03 5.63
C ALA A 350 -22.99 28.43 4.84
N LEU A 351 -22.80 28.86 3.60
CA LEU A 351 -21.69 28.46 2.76
C LEU A 351 -20.34 28.87 3.39
N GLU A 352 -20.22 30.09 3.90
CA GLU A 352 -19.03 30.57 4.60
C GLU A 352 -18.66 29.66 5.76
N LYS A 353 -19.61 29.37 6.68
CA LYS A 353 -19.36 28.51 7.84
C LYS A 353 -18.94 27.09 7.41
N TYR A 354 -19.57 26.57 6.35
CA TYR A 354 -19.22 25.26 5.79
C TYR A 354 -17.78 25.23 5.28
N MET A 355 -17.37 26.22 4.48
CA MET A 355 -16.03 26.32 3.92
C MET A 355 -14.94 26.48 5.01
N ARG A 356 -15.22 27.33 6.02
CA ARG A 356 -14.35 27.47 7.21
C ARG A 356 -14.23 26.15 7.98
N GLY A 357 -15.35 25.41 8.12
CA GLY A 357 -15.35 24.09 8.74
C GLY A 357 -14.50 23.08 7.99
N PHE A 358 -14.56 23.13 6.67
CA PHE A 358 -13.78 22.26 5.80
C PHE A 358 -12.28 22.53 5.90
N GLN A 359 -11.87 23.80 5.84
CA GLN A 359 -10.48 24.21 6.05
C GLN A 359 -9.95 23.83 7.45
N ALA A 360 -10.76 24.08 8.50
CA ALA A 360 -10.39 23.74 9.87
C ALA A 360 -10.24 22.22 10.08
N MET A 361 -11.03 21.40 9.35
CA MET A 361 -10.92 19.93 9.42
C MET A 361 -9.56 19.41 8.94
N GLU A 362 -8.95 20.06 7.94
CA GLU A 362 -7.64 19.67 7.39
C GLU A 362 -6.50 19.81 8.40
N VAL A 363 -6.62 20.78 9.32
CA VAL A 363 -5.57 21.09 10.31
C VAL A 363 -5.89 20.58 11.72
N ALA A 364 -7.08 20.00 11.92
CA ALA A 364 -7.53 19.50 13.23
C ALA A 364 -6.68 18.31 13.69
N LYS A 365 -6.06 18.43 14.87
CA LYS A 365 -5.20 17.38 15.47
C LYS A 365 -5.71 16.90 16.84
N SER A 366 -6.59 17.66 17.48
CA SER A 366 -7.10 17.35 18.82
C SER A 366 -8.61 17.18 18.84
N GLN A 367 -9.16 16.60 19.91
CA GLN A 367 -10.60 16.54 20.13
C GLN A 367 -11.22 17.94 20.20
N ASP A 368 -10.54 18.90 20.83
CA ASP A 368 -11.01 20.29 20.93
C ASP A 368 -11.09 20.96 19.56
N ASP A 369 -10.15 20.64 18.63
CA ASP A 369 -10.22 21.15 17.27
C ASP A 369 -11.41 20.55 16.53
N LEU A 370 -11.66 19.24 16.68
CA LEU A 370 -12.83 18.59 16.09
C LEU A 370 -14.16 19.13 16.63
N GLU A 371 -14.24 19.52 17.91
CA GLU A 371 -15.43 20.17 18.45
C GLU A 371 -15.65 21.58 17.85
N LYS A 372 -14.58 22.35 17.59
CA LYS A 372 -14.69 23.63 16.86
C LYS A 372 -15.20 23.41 15.43
N VAL A 373 -14.64 22.42 14.71
CA VAL A 373 -15.08 22.03 13.37
C VAL A 373 -16.54 21.62 13.37
N LYS A 374 -16.96 20.78 14.33
CA LYS A 374 -18.35 20.37 14.53
C LYS A 374 -19.30 21.57 14.66
N ASN A 375 -18.91 22.59 15.45
CA ASN A 375 -19.71 23.78 15.66
C ASN A 375 -19.82 24.65 14.39
N LEU A 376 -18.79 24.70 13.54
CA LEU A 376 -18.84 25.39 12.23
C LEU A 376 -19.85 24.73 11.31
N PHE A 377 -19.82 23.42 11.14
CA PHE A 377 -20.79 22.68 10.32
C PHE A 377 -22.21 22.77 10.89
N LYS A 378 -22.36 22.72 12.22
CA LYS A 378 -23.63 22.95 12.90
C LYS A 378 -24.22 24.31 12.56
N GLY A 379 -23.42 25.37 12.70
CA GLY A 379 -23.84 26.72 12.37
C GLY A 379 -24.18 26.92 10.88
N ALA A 380 -23.59 26.11 10.00
CA ALA A 380 -23.93 26.15 8.59
C ALA A 380 -25.35 25.62 8.32
N PHE A 381 -25.70 24.43 8.81
CA PHE A 381 -27.03 23.86 8.58
C PHE A 381 -28.13 24.47 9.48
N GLU A 382 -27.80 25.15 10.56
CA GLU A 382 -28.77 25.96 11.32
C GLU A 382 -29.22 27.21 10.56
N LEU A 383 -28.35 27.75 9.68
CA LEU A 383 -28.67 28.85 8.78
C LEU A 383 -29.46 28.36 7.55
N ASP A 384 -29.15 27.18 7.05
CA ASP A 384 -29.87 26.54 5.95
C ASP A 384 -30.10 25.06 6.24
N ILE A 385 -31.28 24.70 6.70
CA ILE A 385 -31.64 23.32 7.08
C ILE A 385 -31.60 22.33 5.88
N HIS A 386 -31.66 22.82 4.67
CA HIS A 386 -31.59 22.00 3.44
C HIS A 386 -30.16 21.74 2.97
N PHE A 387 -29.16 22.33 3.64
CA PHE A 387 -27.75 22.18 3.29
C PHE A 387 -27.22 20.80 3.69
N ILE A 388 -27.48 19.76 2.86
CA ILE A 388 -27.15 18.36 3.12
C ILE A 388 -25.65 18.16 3.32
N ASP A 389 -24.79 18.85 2.55
CA ASP A 389 -23.33 18.73 2.72
C ASP A 389 -22.87 19.15 4.11
N ALA A 390 -23.46 20.17 4.71
CA ALA A 390 -23.14 20.60 6.07
C ALA A 390 -23.58 19.56 7.11
N HIS A 391 -24.76 18.98 6.96
CA HIS A 391 -25.21 17.85 7.77
C HIS A 391 -24.24 16.66 7.67
N ALA A 392 -23.81 16.33 6.46
CA ALA A 392 -22.90 15.24 6.16
C ALA A 392 -21.55 15.41 6.86
N GLN A 393 -20.93 16.59 6.73
CA GLN A 393 -19.64 16.88 7.38
C GLN A 393 -19.77 16.96 8.92
N TYR A 394 -20.88 17.44 9.42
CA TYR A 394 -21.19 17.36 10.84
C TYR A 394 -21.24 15.91 11.33
N ALA A 395 -21.92 15.03 10.63
CA ALA A 395 -22.01 13.61 10.98
C ALA A 395 -20.65 12.91 10.93
N VAL A 396 -19.81 13.22 9.93
CA VAL A 396 -18.42 12.73 9.84
C VAL A 396 -17.62 13.18 11.06
N THR A 397 -17.77 14.46 11.46
CA THR A 397 -17.06 14.99 12.63
C THR A 397 -17.54 14.35 13.93
N CYS A 398 -18.86 14.14 14.08
CA CYS A 398 -19.44 13.39 15.21
C CYS A 398 -18.87 11.96 15.28
N SER A 399 -18.76 11.27 14.15
CA SER A 399 -18.19 9.92 14.10
C SER A 399 -16.72 9.88 14.53
N LYS A 400 -15.91 10.88 14.12
CA LYS A 400 -14.52 11.03 14.59
C LYS A 400 -14.41 11.27 16.11
N LEU A 401 -15.41 11.92 16.68
CA LEU A 401 -15.53 12.14 18.13
C LEU A 401 -16.14 10.94 18.89
N GLY A 402 -16.58 9.90 18.19
CA GLY A 402 -17.24 8.73 18.78
C GLY A 402 -18.73 8.93 19.07
N ASN A 403 -19.36 10.03 18.64
CA ASN A 403 -20.76 10.38 18.86
C ASN A 403 -21.65 9.79 17.76
N PHE A 404 -21.71 8.46 17.66
CA PHE A 404 -22.34 7.74 16.52
C PHE A 404 -23.86 7.92 16.48
N GLU A 405 -24.56 7.98 17.59
CA GLU A 405 -26.00 8.20 17.66
C GLU A 405 -26.40 9.58 17.11
N GLU A 406 -25.60 10.60 17.42
CA GLU A 406 -25.79 11.96 16.92
C GLU A 406 -25.56 12.01 15.40
N ALA A 407 -24.50 11.35 14.91
CA ALA A 407 -24.20 11.21 13.50
C ALA A 407 -25.33 10.51 12.73
N GLU A 408 -25.83 9.40 13.25
CA GLU A 408 -26.99 8.68 12.68
C GLU A 408 -28.23 9.56 12.60
N SER A 409 -28.53 10.29 13.69
CA SER A 409 -29.73 11.14 13.77
C SER A 409 -29.72 12.24 12.71
N ILE A 410 -28.59 12.91 12.51
CA ILE A 410 -28.48 13.98 11.52
C ILE A 410 -28.55 13.45 10.10
N LEU A 411 -27.93 12.30 9.79
CA LEU A 411 -27.99 11.69 8.47
C LEU A 411 -29.38 11.18 8.10
N LYS A 412 -30.15 10.68 9.06
CA LYS A 412 -31.57 10.35 8.85
C LYS A 412 -32.39 11.57 8.46
N LYS A 413 -32.12 12.75 9.08
CA LYS A 413 -32.76 14.01 8.68
C LYS A 413 -32.34 14.40 7.24
N SER A 414 -31.06 14.31 6.92
CA SER A 414 -30.54 14.57 5.58
C SER A 414 -31.18 13.69 4.51
N LEU A 415 -31.32 12.38 4.82
CA LEU A 415 -31.97 11.43 3.92
C LEU A 415 -33.43 11.81 3.64
N ASN A 416 -34.20 12.18 4.68
CA ASN A 416 -35.58 12.62 4.52
C ASN A 416 -35.68 13.91 3.67
N ILE A 417 -34.72 14.84 3.77
CA ILE A 417 -34.66 16.04 2.93
C ILE A 417 -34.40 15.61 1.47
N ALA A 418 -33.40 14.75 1.22
CA ALA A 418 -33.06 14.28 -0.13
C ALA A 418 -34.24 13.52 -0.77
N GLU A 419 -34.92 12.63 -0.02
CA GLU A 419 -36.10 11.88 -0.47
C GLU A 419 -37.24 12.79 -0.86
N LYS A 420 -37.53 13.82 -0.06
CA LYS A 420 -38.58 14.81 -0.38
C LYS A 420 -38.28 15.60 -1.65
N ASN A 421 -37.02 15.91 -1.86
CA ASN A 421 -36.56 16.65 -3.03
C ASN A 421 -36.36 15.75 -4.27
N LYS A 422 -36.45 14.41 -4.10
CA LYS A 422 -36.14 13.40 -5.12
C LYS A 422 -34.72 13.59 -5.68
N ASP A 423 -33.80 13.88 -4.77
CA ASP A 423 -32.39 14.11 -5.07
C ASP A 423 -31.59 12.79 -4.85
N ASP A 424 -31.49 12.02 -5.94
CA ASP A 424 -30.84 10.70 -5.93
C ASP A 424 -29.35 10.81 -5.61
N ASP A 425 -28.66 11.85 -6.07
CA ASP A 425 -27.25 12.10 -5.78
C ASP A 425 -27.02 12.29 -4.28
N SER A 426 -27.82 13.17 -3.65
CA SER A 426 -27.74 13.38 -2.20
C SER A 426 -28.16 12.13 -1.41
N MET A 427 -29.17 11.39 -1.87
CA MET A 427 -29.57 10.12 -1.21
C MET A 427 -28.41 9.12 -1.23
N ALA A 428 -27.77 8.90 -2.36
CA ALA A 428 -26.65 7.99 -2.48
C ALA A 428 -25.44 8.44 -1.61
N TYR A 429 -25.15 9.74 -1.61
CA TYR A 429 -24.11 10.31 -0.77
C TYR A 429 -24.38 10.08 0.73
N VAL A 430 -25.60 10.31 1.19
CA VAL A 430 -26.00 10.06 2.58
C VAL A 430 -25.93 8.58 2.91
N PHE A 431 -26.38 7.67 2.02
CA PHE A 431 -26.24 6.23 2.24
C PHE A 431 -24.78 5.79 2.37
N ASN A 432 -23.87 6.34 1.56
CA ASN A 432 -22.44 6.08 1.68
C ASN A 432 -21.91 6.46 3.07
N LEU A 433 -22.23 7.65 3.54
CA LEU A 433 -21.79 8.11 4.86
C LEU A 433 -22.41 7.30 6.00
N MET A 434 -23.69 6.96 5.92
CA MET A 434 -24.33 6.07 6.89
C MET A 434 -23.63 4.72 6.94
N GLY A 435 -23.26 4.16 5.77
CA GLY A 435 -22.52 2.92 5.69
C GLY A 435 -21.18 2.99 6.41
N PHE A 436 -20.40 4.04 6.17
CA PHE A 436 -19.12 4.25 6.86
C PHE A 436 -19.28 4.44 8.36
N ILE A 437 -20.27 5.21 8.80
CA ILE A 437 -20.53 5.44 10.22
C ILE A 437 -20.95 4.13 10.91
N TYR A 438 -21.82 3.33 10.29
CA TYR A 438 -22.20 2.04 10.86
C TYR A 438 -21.03 1.06 10.93
N ASN A 439 -20.14 1.03 9.93
CA ASN A 439 -18.92 0.22 9.96
C ASN A 439 -17.98 0.67 11.09
N SER A 440 -17.79 1.99 11.26
CA SER A 440 -17.00 2.56 12.36
C SER A 440 -17.62 2.24 13.75
N TRP A 441 -18.93 2.11 13.80
CA TRP A 441 -19.69 1.72 14.98
C TRP A 441 -19.77 0.19 15.20
N ASN A 442 -19.07 -0.60 14.39
CA ASN A 442 -19.14 -2.07 14.35
C ASN A 442 -20.54 -2.65 14.09
N LYS A 443 -21.43 -1.88 13.46
CA LYS A 443 -22.77 -2.33 13.01
C LYS A 443 -22.71 -2.73 11.53
N PHE A 444 -21.89 -3.73 11.21
CA PHE A 444 -21.53 -4.09 9.83
C PHE A 444 -22.70 -4.47 8.94
N ASP A 445 -23.72 -5.18 9.46
CA ASP A 445 -24.93 -5.51 8.71
C ASP A 445 -25.70 -4.27 8.26
N LEU A 446 -25.79 -3.25 9.13
CA LEU A 446 -26.42 -1.99 8.79
C LEU A 446 -25.55 -1.22 7.80
N GLY A 447 -24.23 -1.23 7.99
CA GLY A 447 -23.28 -0.62 7.06
C GLY A 447 -23.44 -1.18 5.65
N LYS A 448 -23.38 -2.51 5.50
CA LYS A 448 -23.60 -3.22 4.24
C LYS A 448 -24.89 -2.79 3.57
N LYS A 449 -26.02 -2.83 4.30
CA LYS A 449 -27.34 -2.46 3.78
C LYS A 449 -27.41 -1.02 3.26
N MET A 450 -26.69 -0.08 3.90
CA MET A 450 -26.65 1.32 3.42
C MET A 450 -25.85 1.43 2.15
N PHE A 451 -24.67 0.81 2.09
CA PHE A 451 -23.86 0.80 0.87
C PHE A 451 -24.58 0.12 -0.29
N GLU A 452 -25.30 -0.99 -0.08
CA GLU A 452 -26.09 -1.66 -1.14
C GLU A 452 -27.20 -0.74 -1.70
N LYS A 453 -27.88 0.02 -0.84
CA LYS A 453 -28.86 1.01 -1.27
C LYS A 453 -28.23 2.13 -2.10
N GLY A 454 -27.08 2.65 -1.65
CA GLY A 454 -26.35 3.67 -2.35
C GLY A 454 -25.80 3.17 -3.70
N LEU A 455 -25.26 1.94 -3.72
CA LEU A 455 -24.73 1.29 -4.92
C LEU A 455 -25.79 1.21 -6.02
N LYS A 456 -27.01 0.79 -5.69
CA LYS A 456 -28.10 0.72 -6.65
C LYS A 456 -28.36 2.06 -7.32
N ILE A 457 -28.42 3.14 -6.54
CA ILE A 457 -28.63 4.49 -7.07
C ILE A 457 -27.44 4.90 -7.96
N GLN A 458 -26.19 4.63 -7.56
CA GLN A 458 -25.01 5.04 -8.31
C GLN A 458 -24.86 4.31 -9.64
N VAL A 459 -25.24 3.04 -9.69
CA VAL A 459 -25.30 2.29 -10.97
C VAL A 459 -26.34 2.92 -11.91
N ASP A 460 -27.52 3.28 -11.40
CA ASP A 460 -28.57 3.94 -12.19
C ASP A 460 -28.13 5.35 -12.67
N LEU A 461 -27.23 6.00 -11.93
CA LEU A 461 -26.69 7.32 -12.22
C LEU A 461 -25.42 7.31 -13.09
N ASP A 462 -24.82 6.13 -13.33
CA ASP A 462 -23.51 5.92 -14.00
C ASP A 462 -22.36 6.71 -13.34
N ASP A 463 -22.39 6.83 -12.01
CA ASP A 463 -21.28 7.43 -11.24
C ASP A 463 -20.30 6.37 -10.76
N ARG A 464 -19.36 6.03 -11.63
CA ARG A 464 -18.39 4.96 -11.41
C ARG A 464 -17.46 5.19 -10.19
N ILE A 465 -17.17 6.44 -9.84
CA ILE A 465 -16.34 6.75 -8.67
C ILE A 465 -17.08 6.47 -7.37
N LEU A 466 -18.29 6.95 -7.25
CA LEU A 466 -19.11 6.65 -6.07
C LEU A 466 -19.48 5.16 -6.02
N GLU A 467 -19.66 4.50 -7.16
CA GLU A 467 -19.80 3.05 -7.25
C GLU A 467 -18.59 2.34 -6.59
N THR A 468 -17.34 2.73 -6.94
CA THR A 468 -16.15 2.13 -6.31
C THR A 468 -16.10 2.34 -4.81
N LYS A 469 -16.52 3.51 -4.30
CA LYS A 469 -16.60 3.78 -2.86
C LYS A 469 -17.60 2.87 -2.16
N MET A 470 -18.77 2.65 -2.76
CA MET A 470 -19.79 1.73 -2.24
C MET A 470 -19.28 0.30 -2.19
N LEU A 471 -18.68 -0.19 -3.28
CA LEU A 471 -18.10 -1.53 -3.33
C LEU A 471 -17.02 -1.75 -2.27
N ASN A 472 -16.13 -0.77 -2.06
CA ASN A 472 -15.14 -0.82 -0.98
C ASN A 472 -15.80 -0.83 0.41
N GLY A 473 -16.86 -0.04 0.59
CA GLY A 473 -17.62 -0.01 1.83
C GLY A 473 -18.29 -1.36 2.15
N ILE A 474 -18.89 -2.01 1.14
CA ILE A 474 -19.50 -3.35 1.25
C ILE A 474 -18.41 -4.38 1.61
N SER A 475 -17.26 -4.35 0.93
CA SER A 475 -16.12 -5.21 1.24
C SER A 475 -15.67 -5.04 2.69
N GLY A 476 -15.54 -3.80 3.17
CA GLY A 476 -15.22 -3.51 4.57
C GLY A 476 -16.25 -4.06 5.55
N SER A 477 -17.54 -4.01 5.19
CA SER A 477 -18.61 -4.59 6.01
C SER A 477 -18.50 -6.12 6.10
N PHE A 478 -18.22 -6.81 4.97
CA PHE A 478 -18.03 -8.26 4.95
C PHE A 478 -16.80 -8.69 5.77
N ASN A 479 -15.70 -7.95 5.68
CA ASN A 479 -14.52 -8.19 6.53
C ASN A 479 -14.87 -8.06 8.03
N GLY A 480 -15.70 -7.08 8.38
CA GLY A 480 -16.19 -6.89 9.74
C GLY A 480 -17.10 -8.01 10.22
N LEU A 481 -17.89 -8.63 9.32
CA LEU A 481 -18.75 -9.77 9.56
C LEU A 481 -17.99 -11.11 9.63
N GLY A 482 -16.71 -11.12 9.22
CA GLY A 482 -15.91 -12.35 9.17
C GLY A 482 -16.17 -13.20 7.91
N ASP A 483 -16.63 -12.58 6.83
CA ASP A 483 -16.78 -13.20 5.51
C ASP A 483 -15.75 -12.61 4.52
N PRO A 484 -14.50 -13.09 4.53
CA PRO A 484 -13.44 -12.59 3.65
C PRO A 484 -13.67 -12.92 2.18
N ASN A 485 -14.41 -14.01 1.86
CA ASN A 485 -14.66 -14.39 0.48
C ASN A 485 -15.56 -13.37 -0.22
N SER A 486 -16.69 -13.03 0.37
CA SER A 486 -17.54 -11.96 -0.15
C SER A 486 -16.79 -10.61 -0.20
N ALA A 487 -15.94 -10.34 0.79
CA ALA A 487 -15.13 -9.12 0.81
C ALA A 487 -14.18 -9.02 -0.38
N LYS A 488 -13.50 -10.14 -0.73
CA LYS A 488 -12.59 -10.22 -1.90
C LYS A 488 -13.35 -9.92 -3.20
N ASP A 489 -14.53 -10.53 -3.39
CA ASP A 489 -15.33 -10.34 -4.61
C ASP A 489 -15.69 -8.86 -4.85
N TYR A 490 -16.18 -8.18 -3.81
CA TYR A 490 -16.51 -6.76 -3.90
C TYR A 490 -15.28 -5.88 -4.09
N GLN A 491 -14.16 -6.23 -3.45
CA GLN A 491 -12.90 -5.49 -3.60
C GLN A 491 -12.33 -5.64 -5.01
N MET A 492 -12.38 -6.84 -5.59
CA MET A 492 -11.93 -7.07 -6.97
C MET A 492 -12.79 -6.31 -7.99
N ARG A 493 -14.11 -6.22 -7.79
CA ARG A 493 -14.97 -5.38 -8.63
C ARG A 493 -14.58 -3.90 -8.53
N ALA A 494 -14.31 -3.40 -7.31
CA ALA A 494 -13.87 -2.04 -7.11
C ALA A 494 -12.51 -1.75 -7.76
N ILE A 495 -11.58 -2.72 -7.72
CA ILE A 495 -10.26 -2.61 -8.37
C ILE A 495 -10.41 -2.51 -9.88
N ARG A 496 -11.14 -3.44 -10.53
CA ARG A 496 -11.36 -3.40 -11.98
C ARG A 496 -11.93 -2.07 -12.44
N LEU A 497 -12.93 -1.58 -11.72
CA LEU A 497 -13.57 -0.30 -12.06
C LEU A 497 -12.60 0.89 -11.90
N LYS A 498 -11.69 0.85 -10.92
CA LYS A 498 -10.64 1.87 -10.75
C LYS A 498 -9.55 1.79 -11.83
N GLU A 499 -9.20 0.59 -12.27
CA GLU A 499 -8.28 0.39 -13.39
C GLU A 499 -8.86 0.99 -14.67
N GLU A 500 -10.16 0.78 -14.93
CA GLU A 500 -10.89 1.39 -16.06
C GLU A 500 -10.93 2.93 -15.99
N ILE A 501 -11.02 3.51 -14.78
CA ILE A 501 -11.07 4.96 -14.56
C ILE A 501 -9.67 5.59 -14.59
N GLY A 502 -8.60 4.80 -14.40
CA GLY A 502 -7.21 5.31 -14.33
C GLY A 502 -6.85 5.98 -12.99
N GLU A 503 -7.47 5.61 -11.87
CA GLU A 503 -7.24 6.21 -10.54
C GLU A 503 -6.09 5.57 -9.76
N ASP A 504 -4.85 5.79 -10.16
CA ASP A 504 -3.66 5.19 -9.57
C ASP A 504 -3.51 5.37 -8.06
N GLN A 505 -3.83 6.55 -7.52
CA GLN A 505 -3.68 6.82 -6.09
C GLN A 505 -4.63 5.95 -5.23
N TYR A 506 -5.91 5.90 -5.62
CA TYR A 506 -6.89 5.11 -4.88
C TYR A 506 -6.77 3.61 -5.16
N LEU A 507 -6.18 3.25 -6.30
CA LEU A 507 -5.87 1.87 -6.66
C LEU A 507 -4.85 1.26 -5.69
N ALA A 508 -3.80 2.01 -5.32
CA ALA A 508 -2.82 1.58 -4.32
C ALA A 508 -3.47 1.22 -2.97
N PHE A 509 -4.41 2.03 -2.51
CA PHE A 509 -5.17 1.73 -1.28
C PHE A 509 -6.06 0.50 -1.43
N SER A 510 -6.65 0.27 -2.61
CA SER A 510 -7.48 -0.91 -2.86
C SER A 510 -6.64 -2.19 -2.87
N TYR A 511 -5.47 -2.17 -3.47
CA TYR A 511 -4.53 -3.29 -3.42
C TYR A 511 -4.10 -3.60 -1.98
N ALA A 512 -3.76 -2.59 -1.18
CA ALA A 512 -3.41 -2.79 0.23
C ALA A 512 -4.59 -3.35 1.05
N SER A 513 -5.80 -2.89 0.77
CA SER A 513 -7.03 -3.38 1.41
C SER A 513 -7.29 -4.84 1.05
N LEU A 514 -7.15 -5.21 -0.24
CA LEU A 514 -7.33 -6.59 -0.69
C LEU A 514 -6.26 -7.51 -0.10
N GLY A 515 -5.00 -7.07 -0.07
CA GLY A 515 -3.93 -7.80 0.61
C GLY A 515 -4.26 -8.05 2.08
N ASN A 516 -4.80 -7.05 2.79
CA ASN A 516 -5.23 -7.26 4.18
C ASN A 516 -6.44 -8.21 4.29
N THR A 517 -7.34 -8.25 3.32
CA THR A 517 -8.47 -9.21 3.29
C THR A 517 -7.96 -10.64 3.12
N TYR A 518 -7.00 -10.89 2.22
CA TYR A 518 -6.35 -12.19 2.08
C TYR A 518 -5.60 -12.60 3.36
N LYS A 519 -4.92 -11.66 4.03
CA LYS A 519 -4.31 -11.91 5.34
C LYS A 519 -5.33 -12.36 6.39
N LEU A 520 -6.52 -11.74 6.43
CA LEU A 520 -7.59 -12.14 7.35
C LEU A 520 -8.13 -13.54 7.07
N ASP A 521 -7.99 -13.99 5.84
CA ASP A 521 -8.35 -15.35 5.38
C ASP A 521 -7.17 -16.34 5.49
N HIS A 522 -6.07 -15.93 6.10
CA HIS A 522 -4.84 -16.72 6.26
C HIS A 522 -4.16 -17.15 4.94
N ASP A 523 -4.52 -16.54 3.81
CA ASP A 523 -3.80 -16.68 2.54
C ASP A 523 -2.72 -15.59 2.45
N PHE A 524 -1.59 -15.87 3.09
CA PHE A 524 -0.49 -14.89 3.19
C PHE A 524 0.26 -14.71 1.87
N SER A 525 0.29 -15.74 1.02
CA SER A 525 0.94 -15.67 -0.28
C SER A 525 0.20 -14.71 -1.22
N GLU A 526 -1.11 -14.86 -1.38
CA GLU A 526 -1.93 -13.92 -2.16
C GLU A 526 -1.94 -12.52 -1.51
N SER A 527 -1.99 -12.46 -0.18
CA SER A 527 -1.85 -11.19 0.54
C SER A 527 -0.58 -10.44 0.14
N ASN A 528 0.58 -11.12 0.13
CA ASN A 528 1.85 -10.54 -0.26
C ASN A 528 1.82 -10.04 -1.71
N GLY A 529 1.28 -10.82 -2.65
CA GLY A 529 1.15 -10.41 -4.05
C GLY A 529 0.42 -9.07 -4.22
N TRP A 530 -0.70 -8.89 -3.52
CA TRP A 530 -1.45 -7.63 -3.55
C TRP A 530 -0.76 -6.49 -2.79
N LEU A 531 -0.09 -6.79 -1.68
CA LEU A 531 0.69 -5.81 -0.92
C LEU A 531 1.89 -5.30 -1.70
N PHE A 532 2.54 -6.13 -2.52
CA PHE A 532 3.62 -5.68 -3.40
C PHE A 532 3.12 -4.75 -4.50
N LYS A 533 1.98 -5.04 -5.13
CA LYS A 533 1.34 -4.10 -6.06
C LYS A 533 1.04 -2.76 -5.38
N ALA A 534 0.53 -2.78 -4.15
CA ALA A 534 0.31 -1.57 -3.37
C ALA A 534 1.62 -0.82 -3.07
N LEU A 535 2.67 -1.55 -2.66
CA LEU A 535 3.98 -1.01 -2.34
C LEU A 535 4.60 -0.32 -3.55
N GLY A 536 4.53 -0.94 -4.73
CA GLY A 536 4.99 -0.37 -5.98
C GLY A 536 4.32 0.98 -6.28
N LYS A 537 2.99 1.02 -6.22
CA LYS A 537 2.23 2.26 -6.42
C LYS A 537 2.55 3.33 -5.36
N PHE A 538 2.63 2.97 -4.08
CA PHE A 538 3.01 3.93 -3.02
C PHE A 538 4.46 4.42 -3.17
N THR A 539 5.36 3.58 -3.67
CA THR A 539 6.74 3.98 -3.99
C THR A 539 6.75 5.02 -5.11
N SER A 540 6.01 4.79 -6.19
CA SER A 540 5.90 5.73 -7.30
C SER A 540 5.25 7.07 -6.87
N LEU A 541 4.32 7.02 -5.92
CA LEU A 541 3.67 8.19 -5.32
C LEU A 541 4.51 8.86 -4.22
N LYS A 542 5.68 8.32 -3.88
CA LYS A 542 6.55 8.79 -2.77
C LYS A 542 5.80 8.89 -1.43
N ASN A 543 4.86 7.98 -1.19
CA ASN A 543 4.05 7.97 0.02
C ASN A 543 4.69 7.07 1.09
N GLU A 544 5.72 7.58 1.77
CA GLU A 544 6.48 6.85 2.79
C GLU A 544 5.61 6.33 3.93
N TYR A 545 4.58 7.09 4.33
CA TYR A 545 3.67 6.66 5.39
C TYR A 545 2.90 5.38 5.04
N GLN A 546 2.39 5.27 3.82
CA GLN A 546 1.69 4.07 3.38
C GLN A 546 2.66 2.92 3.08
N ARG A 547 3.86 3.20 2.58
CA ARG A 547 4.93 2.19 2.43
C ARG A 547 5.27 1.53 3.76
N MET A 548 5.45 2.33 4.82
CA MET A 548 5.68 1.81 6.18
C MET A 548 4.57 0.84 6.62
N LYS A 549 3.30 1.20 6.40
CA LYS A 549 2.16 0.32 6.74
C LYS A 549 2.19 -0.99 5.98
N VAL A 550 2.51 -0.95 4.69
CA VAL A 550 2.63 -2.17 3.87
C VAL A 550 3.78 -3.04 4.36
N PHE A 551 4.94 -2.47 4.67
CA PHE A 551 6.08 -3.22 5.22
C PHE A 551 5.74 -3.92 6.55
N ILE A 552 4.98 -3.26 7.44
CA ILE A 552 4.50 -3.87 8.69
C ILE A 552 3.63 -5.10 8.39
N ILE A 553 2.73 -5.03 7.41
CA ILE A 553 1.85 -6.14 7.06
C ILE A 553 2.66 -7.28 6.41
N LEU A 554 3.54 -6.97 5.46
CA LEU A 554 4.44 -7.94 4.83
C LEU A 554 5.30 -8.67 5.86
N SER A 555 5.93 -7.93 6.78
CA SER A 555 6.72 -8.54 7.86
C SER A 555 5.89 -9.50 8.70
N SER A 556 4.66 -9.09 9.06
CA SER A 556 3.73 -9.96 9.79
C SER A 556 3.36 -11.22 9.00
N ASN A 557 3.14 -11.12 7.70
CA ASN A 557 2.83 -12.27 6.86
C ASN A 557 4.03 -13.23 6.76
N TYR A 558 5.23 -12.71 6.56
CA TYR A 558 6.44 -13.54 6.47
C TYR A 558 6.78 -14.25 7.78
N ILE A 559 6.40 -13.69 8.94
CA ILE A 559 6.48 -14.44 10.23
C ILE A 559 5.54 -15.64 10.20
N GLU A 560 4.30 -15.45 9.78
CA GLU A 560 3.33 -16.55 9.69
C GLU A 560 3.74 -17.62 8.65
N LEU A 561 4.44 -17.21 7.58
CA LEU A 561 5.03 -18.10 6.56
C LEU A 561 6.36 -18.74 6.99
N GLY A 562 6.88 -18.47 8.18
CA GLY A 562 8.17 -19.01 8.67
C GLY A 562 9.41 -18.37 8.01
N ASN A 563 9.27 -17.33 7.19
CA ASN A 563 10.41 -16.66 6.56
C ASN A 563 10.91 -15.49 7.42
N VAL A 564 11.65 -15.82 8.48
CA VAL A 564 12.14 -14.86 9.47
C VAL A 564 13.10 -13.83 8.88
N ILE A 565 13.84 -14.19 7.83
CA ILE A 565 14.81 -13.30 7.17
C ILE A 565 14.05 -12.19 6.44
N LYS A 566 13.08 -12.53 5.59
CA LYS A 566 12.26 -11.54 4.89
C LYS A 566 11.46 -10.69 5.89
N ALA A 567 10.90 -11.31 6.92
CA ALA A 567 10.17 -10.60 7.96
C ALA A 567 11.05 -9.53 8.64
N LYS A 568 12.30 -9.87 8.97
CA LYS A 568 13.26 -8.95 9.56
C LYS A 568 13.60 -7.79 8.62
N ASN A 569 13.86 -8.07 7.36
CA ASN A 569 14.17 -7.02 6.38
C ASN A 569 13.02 -5.99 6.27
N TYR A 570 11.78 -6.45 6.14
CA TYR A 570 10.63 -5.54 6.03
C TYR A 570 10.35 -4.77 7.33
N ILE A 571 10.55 -5.37 8.51
CA ILE A 571 10.34 -4.62 9.75
C ILE A 571 11.43 -3.57 9.97
N GLU A 572 12.67 -3.82 9.57
CA GLU A 572 13.76 -2.85 9.60
C GLU A 572 13.48 -1.65 8.68
N GLU A 573 12.93 -1.88 7.47
CA GLU A 573 12.46 -0.81 6.59
C GLU A 573 11.32 0.00 7.24
N ALA A 574 10.34 -0.67 7.84
CA ALA A 574 9.27 0.01 8.56
C ALA A 574 9.80 0.83 9.74
N GLN A 575 10.74 0.30 10.51
CA GLN A 575 11.39 1.01 11.62
C GLN A 575 12.17 2.24 11.14
N TYR A 576 12.88 2.13 10.03
CA TYR A 576 13.61 3.26 9.45
C TYR A 576 12.65 4.41 9.09
N ILE A 577 11.57 4.10 8.39
CA ILE A 577 10.58 5.10 7.97
C ILE A 577 9.82 5.67 9.19
N SER A 578 9.50 4.84 10.20
CA SER A 578 8.72 5.25 11.37
C SER A 578 9.38 6.37 12.19
N ARG A 579 10.70 6.54 12.08
CA ARG A 579 11.44 7.64 12.74
C ARG A 579 10.98 9.04 12.30
N ASN A 580 10.33 9.13 11.13
CA ASN A 580 9.78 10.38 10.62
C ASN A 580 8.34 10.62 11.06
N PHE A 581 7.73 9.65 11.77
CA PHE A 581 6.33 9.69 12.18
C PHE A 581 6.23 9.33 13.67
N ASP A 582 5.69 10.23 14.45
CA ASP A 582 5.45 9.99 15.89
C ASP A 582 4.07 9.35 16.08
N GLU A 583 3.95 8.08 15.70
CA GLU A 583 2.69 7.32 15.68
C GLU A 583 2.78 6.08 16.60
N PRO A 584 2.39 6.18 17.88
CA PRO A 584 2.54 5.09 18.84
C PRO A 584 1.85 3.78 18.43
N LEU A 585 0.74 3.85 17.66
CA LEU A 585 0.06 2.65 17.17
C LEU A 585 0.98 1.77 16.30
N PHE A 586 1.73 2.38 15.39
CA PHE A 586 2.63 1.65 14.50
C PHE A 586 3.90 1.21 15.23
N LEU A 587 4.42 2.05 16.12
CA LEU A 587 5.56 1.67 16.97
C LEU A 587 5.22 0.44 17.82
N GLY A 588 4.05 0.40 18.44
CA GLY A 588 3.58 -0.77 19.19
C GLY A 588 3.39 -2.01 18.29
N THR A 589 2.91 -1.83 17.05
CA THR A 589 2.77 -2.94 16.10
C THR A 589 4.13 -3.46 15.65
N ILE A 590 5.10 -2.60 15.39
CA ILE A 590 6.49 -2.95 15.06
C ILE A 590 7.08 -3.76 16.21
N CYS A 591 6.98 -3.30 17.47
CA CYS A 591 7.45 -4.03 18.64
C CYS A 591 6.81 -5.43 18.75
N THR A 592 5.49 -5.55 18.48
CA THR A 592 4.80 -6.86 18.49
C THR A 592 5.39 -7.84 17.46
N ILE A 593 5.72 -7.36 16.26
CA ILE A 593 6.32 -8.18 15.19
C ILE A 593 7.78 -8.53 15.55
N THR A 594 8.55 -7.56 16.06
CA THR A 594 9.93 -7.78 16.50
C THR A 594 9.99 -8.83 17.62
N SER A 595 9.03 -8.80 18.55
CA SER A 595 8.90 -9.84 19.58
C SER A 595 8.75 -11.24 18.99
N LYS A 596 7.89 -11.41 17.96
CA LYS A 596 7.74 -12.71 17.29
C LYS A 596 9.04 -13.17 16.60
N ILE A 597 9.76 -12.25 15.95
CA ILE A 597 11.08 -12.52 15.36
C ILE A 597 12.07 -12.97 16.45
N ASN A 598 12.10 -12.29 17.59
CA ASN A 598 12.99 -12.63 18.70
C ASN A 598 12.63 -13.99 19.31
N LEU A 599 11.35 -14.34 19.41
CA LEU A 599 10.91 -15.66 19.87
C LEU A 599 11.38 -16.80 18.96
N THR A 600 11.32 -16.60 17.64
CA THR A 600 11.80 -17.60 16.67
C THR A 600 13.32 -17.80 16.77
N ASN A 601 14.06 -16.77 17.20
CA ASN A 601 15.50 -16.82 17.45
C ASN A 601 15.87 -17.18 18.91
N ASP A 602 14.96 -17.76 19.68
CA ASP A 602 15.12 -18.16 21.10
C ASP A 602 15.48 -17.00 22.06
N LYS A 603 15.22 -15.75 21.67
CA LYS A 603 15.50 -14.54 22.46
C LYS A 603 14.27 -14.14 23.28
N THR A 604 13.92 -14.99 24.24
CA THR A 604 12.67 -14.85 25.00
C THR A 604 12.59 -13.56 25.84
N GLU A 605 13.71 -13.12 26.45
CA GLU A 605 13.71 -11.90 27.29
C GLU A 605 13.52 -10.65 26.42
N GLU A 606 14.21 -10.55 25.29
CA GLU A 606 14.03 -9.44 24.33
C GLU A 606 12.59 -9.40 23.81
N ALA A 607 11.98 -10.56 23.55
CA ALA A 607 10.59 -10.65 23.11
C ALA A 607 9.59 -10.16 24.17
N ILE A 608 9.86 -10.40 25.46
CA ILE A 608 9.05 -9.88 26.57
C ILE A 608 9.18 -8.36 26.67
N ASP A 609 10.38 -7.84 26.50
CA ASP A 609 10.65 -6.40 26.54
C ASP A 609 9.93 -5.69 25.39
N ASP A 610 10.02 -6.22 24.18
CA ASP A 610 9.31 -5.71 22.99
C ASP A 610 7.79 -5.66 23.21
N LEU A 611 7.18 -6.74 23.72
CA LEU A 611 5.74 -6.77 24.00
C LEU A 611 5.35 -5.83 25.14
N THR A 612 6.22 -5.64 26.12
CA THR A 612 5.97 -4.69 27.22
C THR A 612 5.95 -3.27 26.67
N GLN A 613 6.88 -2.93 25.81
CA GLN A 613 6.92 -1.65 25.12
C GLN A 613 5.71 -1.47 24.18
N ALA A 614 5.32 -2.51 23.44
CA ALA A 614 4.12 -2.48 22.61
C ALA A 614 2.85 -2.15 23.42
N ILE A 615 2.72 -2.76 24.60
CA ILE A 615 1.60 -2.52 25.52
C ILE A 615 1.56 -1.05 25.95
N GLU A 616 2.69 -0.42 26.26
CA GLU A 616 2.78 0.99 26.63
C GLU A 616 2.31 1.88 25.47
N TYR A 617 2.80 1.64 24.24
CA TYR A 617 2.35 2.37 23.06
C TYR A 617 0.84 2.23 22.81
N PHE A 618 0.28 1.02 22.92
CA PHE A 618 -1.15 0.82 22.71
C PHE A 618 -2.02 1.45 23.80
N GLN A 619 -1.50 1.60 25.02
CA GLN A 619 -2.18 2.34 26.09
C GLN A 619 -2.22 3.85 25.81
N ILE A 620 -1.14 4.43 25.28
CA ILE A 620 -1.09 5.86 24.91
C ILE A 620 -2.23 6.23 23.95
N VAL A 621 -2.50 5.37 22.95
CA VAL A 621 -3.51 5.63 21.90
C VAL A 621 -4.87 4.98 22.18
N ASP A 622 -5.08 4.40 23.36
CA ASP A 622 -6.29 3.61 23.74
C ASP A 622 -6.68 2.52 22.70
N SER A 623 -5.68 1.92 22.03
CA SER A 623 -5.92 0.85 21.06
C SER A 623 -6.21 -0.48 21.76
N ARG A 624 -7.43 -0.64 22.23
CA ARG A 624 -7.86 -1.77 23.09
C ARG A 624 -7.67 -3.13 22.42
N THR A 625 -7.94 -3.23 21.12
CA THR A 625 -7.80 -4.48 20.35
C THR A 625 -6.32 -4.89 20.25
N SER A 626 -5.42 -3.95 19.91
CA SER A 626 -3.98 -4.21 19.82
C SER A 626 -3.39 -4.52 21.19
N LEU A 627 -3.84 -3.80 22.22
CA LEU A 627 -3.47 -4.03 23.61
C LEU A 627 -3.84 -5.46 24.08
N LEU A 628 -5.08 -5.91 23.79
CA LEU A 628 -5.52 -7.27 24.16
C LEU A 628 -4.73 -8.34 23.40
N ARG A 629 -4.37 -8.11 22.12
CA ARG A 629 -3.50 -9.05 21.38
C ARG A 629 -2.12 -9.15 22.01
N ALA A 630 -1.49 -8.02 22.33
CA ALA A 630 -0.17 -8.02 22.97
C ALA A 630 -0.19 -8.68 24.36
N LEU A 631 -1.26 -8.46 25.14
CA LEU A 631 -1.45 -9.15 26.42
C LEU A 631 -1.66 -10.66 26.25
N PHE A 632 -2.36 -11.08 25.19
CA PHE A 632 -2.55 -12.50 24.86
C PHE A 632 -1.21 -13.17 24.54
N ASP A 633 -0.42 -12.58 23.65
CA ASP A 633 0.90 -13.08 23.28
C ASP A 633 1.83 -13.14 24.48
N LEU A 634 1.80 -12.12 25.34
CA LEU A 634 2.61 -12.08 26.57
C LEU A 634 2.18 -13.16 27.59
N CYS A 635 0.88 -13.45 27.72
CA CYS A 635 0.41 -14.58 28.54
C CYS A 635 0.98 -15.90 28.03
N ILE A 636 0.96 -16.12 26.71
CA ILE A 636 1.49 -17.33 26.09
C ILE A 636 2.98 -17.47 26.40
N ILE A 637 3.78 -16.42 26.22
CA ILE A 637 5.23 -16.45 26.50
C ILE A 637 5.49 -16.77 27.98
N TYR A 638 4.74 -16.18 28.91
CA TYR A 638 4.92 -16.48 30.33
C TYR A 638 4.47 -17.90 30.70
N ILE A 639 3.47 -18.47 30.03
CA ILE A 639 3.09 -19.88 30.19
C ILE A 639 4.24 -20.79 29.73
N PHE A 640 4.86 -20.50 28.57
CA PHE A 640 6.04 -21.23 28.09
C PHE A 640 7.24 -21.15 29.03
N SER A 641 7.51 -19.96 29.51
CA SER A 641 8.61 -19.70 30.44
C SER A 641 8.30 -20.21 31.86
N LYS A 642 7.23 -20.98 32.05
CA LYS A 642 6.75 -21.52 33.33
C LYS A 642 6.55 -20.44 34.41
N ASN A 643 6.33 -19.17 34.01
CA ASN A 643 6.11 -18.06 34.93
C ASN A 643 4.60 -17.76 35.06
N VAL A 644 3.89 -18.71 35.65
CA VAL A 644 2.42 -18.68 35.78
C VAL A 644 1.92 -17.43 36.53
N LYS A 645 2.65 -16.94 37.52
CA LYS A 645 2.28 -15.72 38.27
C LYS A 645 2.24 -14.48 37.36
N LYS A 646 3.25 -14.31 36.48
CA LYS A 646 3.27 -13.22 35.53
C LYS A 646 2.15 -13.40 34.45
N ALA A 647 1.93 -14.62 33.97
CA ALA A 647 0.83 -14.92 33.07
C ALA A 647 -0.54 -14.52 33.66
N ARG A 648 -0.81 -14.91 34.92
CA ARG A 648 -2.03 -14.53 35.67
C ARG A 648 -2.17 -13.00 35.75
N SER A 649 -1.12 -12.28 36.07
CA SER A 649 -1.15 -10.83 36.16
C SER A 649 -1.56 -10.15 34.83
N GLN A 650 -1.06 -10.64 33.69
CA GLN A 650 -1.43 -10.09 32.37
C GLN A 650 -2.86 -10.48 31.99
N TYR A 651 -3.28 -11.70 32.28
CA TYR A 651 -4.64 -12.14 32.11
C TYR A 651 -5.63 -11.26 32.90
N ASP A 652 -5.34 -10.96 34.18
CA ASP A 652 -6.19 -10.10 35.00
C ASP A 652 -6.31 -8.67 34.45
N LYS A 653 -5.21 -8.13 33.86
CA LYS A 653 -5.25 -6.85 33.15
C LYS A 653 -6.19 -6.92 31.95
N ALA A 654 -6.06 -7.96 31.13
CA ALA A 654 -6.90 -8.16 29.96
C ALA A 654 -8.37 -8.30 30.32
N GLN A 655 -8.70 -9.09 31.36
CA GLN A 655 -10.09 -9.27 31.84
C GLN A 655 -10.75 -7.97 32.31
N ARG A 656 -10.00 -7.09 32.98
CA ARG A 656 -10.52 -5.76 33.36
C ARG A 656 -10.89 -4.93 32.11
N ILE A 657 -10.08 -4.98 31.07
CA ILE A 657 -10.33 -4.25 29.81
C ILE A 657 -11.55 -4.85 29.10
N ILE A 658 -11.59 -6.19 28.95
CA ILE A 658 -12.70 -6.91 28.31
C ILE A 658 -14.03 -6.58 28.98
N LYS A 659 -14.09 -6.68 30.32
CA LYS A 659 -15.30 -6.39 31.09
C LYS A 659 -15.70 -4.92 31.04
N LYS A 660 -14.73 -4.00 31.18
CA LYS A 660 -15.00 -2.56 31.17
C LYS A 660 -15.61 -2.09 29.86
N TYR A 661 -15.17 -2.66 28.75
CA TYR A 661 -15.55 -2.21 27.41
C TYR A 661 -16.41 -3.22 26.62
N ALA A 662 -16.83 -4.32 27.26
CA ALA A 662 -17.67 -5.39 26.69
C ALA A 662 -17.14 -5.94 25.34
N ILE A 663 -15.83 -6.24 25.27
CA ILE A 663 -15.15 -6.67 24.03
C ILE A 663 -15.29 -8.19 23.86
N LYS A 664 -16.46 -8.66 23.44
CA LYS A 664 -16.80 -10.09 23.30
C LYS A 664 -15.82 -10.91 22.45
N LYS A 665 -15.24 -10.30 21.41
CA LYS A 665 -14.31 -10.96 20.48
C LYS A 665 -13.12 -11.65 21.18
N PHE A 666 -12.70 -11.17 22.35
CA PHE A 666 -11.57 -11.72 23.08
C PHE A 666 -11.96 -12.60 24.27
N GLU A 667 -13.25 -12.62 24.68
CA GLU A 667 -13.70 -13.38 25.84
C GLU A 667 -13.31 -14.86 25.76
N PHE A 668 -13.59 -15.49 24.60
CA PHE A 668 -13.29 -16.90 24.41
C PHE A 668 -11.76 -17.20 24.37
N LYS A 669 -10.98 -16.38 23.67
CA LYS A 669 -9.51 -16.56 23.64
C LYS A 669 -8.89 -16.48 25.03
N PHE A 670 -9.33 -15.51 25.84
CA PHE A 670 -8.84 -15.38 27.23
C PHE A 670 -9.44 -16.39 28.18
N SER A 671 -10.59 -17.02 27.90
CA SER A 671 -11.07 -18.17 28.70
C SER A 671 -10.12 -19.36 28.58
N ILE A 672 -9.58 -19.62 27.38
CA ILE A 672 -8.59 -20.70 27.18
C ILE A 672 -7.28 -20.39 27.91
N ILE A 673 -6.82 -19.14 27.93
CA ILE A 673 -5.68 -18.74 28.76
C ILE A 673 -5.96 -18.99 30.25
N ALA A 674 -7.17 -18.67 30.74
CA ALA A 674 -7.57 -18.93 32.11
C ALA A 674 -7.53 -20.43 32.41
N ASP A 675 -8.12 -21.25 31.57
CA ASP A 675 -8.16 -22.71 31.71
C ASP A 675 -6.75 -23.29 31.76
N THR A 676 -5.84 -22.78 30.90
CA THR A 676 -4.43 -23.19 30.87
C THR A 676 -3.73 -22.81 32.18
N ILE A 677 -3.90 -21.58 32.69
CA ILE A 677 -3.32 -21.16 33.96
C ILE A 677 -3.91 -21.98 35.12
N ASN A 678 -5.26 -22.17 35.15
CA ASN A 678 -5.94 -22.91 36.19
C ASN A 678 -5.54 -24.40 36.22
N SER A 679 -5.27 -25.01 35.03
CA SER A 679 -4.79 -26.38 34.96
C SER A 679 -3.39 -26.53 35.57
N ILE A 680 -2.50 -25.57 35.37
CA ILE A 680 -1.15 -25.56 35.96
C ILE A 680 -1.24 -25.35 37.49
N GLU A 681 -2.19 -24.55 37.95
CA GLU A 681 -2.43 -24.30 39.36
C GLU A 681 -3.28 -25.42 40.04
N ASN A 682 -3.69 -26.46 39.31
CA ASN A 682 -4.58 -27.55 39.75
C ASN A 682 -5.90 -27.01 40.33
N SER A 683 -6.47 -25.97 39.77
CA SER A 683 -7.69 -25.28 40.20
C SER A 683 -8.88 -25.45 39.27
N ILE A 684 -8.81 -26.38 38.30
CA ILE A 684 -9.85 -26.70 37.30
C ILE A 684 -9.99 -28.22 37.17
N GLU A 685 -11.17 -28.68 36.83
CA GLU A 685 -11.43 -30.08 36.56
C GLU A 685 -11.49 -30.41 35.06
N VAL A 686 -11.35 -31.72 34.72
CA VAL A 686 -11.38 -32.20 33.32
C VAL A 686 -12.73 -31.88 32.65
N ASN A 687 -13.84 -31.91 33.43
CA ASN A 687 -15.16 -31.61 32.87
C ASN A 687 -15.32 -30.16 32.41
N ASP A 688 -14.63 -29.21 33.06
CA ASP A 688 -14.65 -27.80 32.65
C ASP A 688 -13.91 -27.63 31.34
N LEU A 689 -12.74 -28.29 31.18
CA LEU A 689 -12.00 -28.30 29.92
C LEU A 689 -12.77 -28.94 28.75
N MET A 690 -13.64 -29.95 29.05
CA MET A 690 -14.51 -30.57 28.06
C MET A 690 -15.54 -29.56 27.51
N SER A 691 -16.05 -28.69 28.37
CA SER A 691 -16.97 -27.60 27.95
C SER A 691 -16.25 -26.61 27.02
N THR A 692 -15.04 -26.19 27.37
CA THR A 692 -14.21 -25.30 26.52
C THR A 692 -13.90 -25.99 25.19
N ARG A 693 -13.54 -27.28 25.21
CA ARG A 693 -13.32 -28.08 24.01
C ARG A 693 -14.55 -28.09 23.08
N SER A 694 -15.72 -28.41 23.63
CA SER A 694 -16.98 -28.43 22.86
C SER A 694 -17.25 -27.06 22.20
N THR A 695 -16.97 -25.99 22.91
CA THR A 695 -17.07 -24.63 22.33
C THR A 695 -16.06 -24.42 21.22
N LEU A 696 -14.79 -24.82 21.41
CA LEU A 696 -13.74 -24.67 20.41
C LEU A 696 -14.00 -25.49 19.13
N GLU A 697 -14.68 -26.63 19.24
CA GLU A 697 -15.10 -27.46 18.10
C GLU A 697 -16.11 -26.75 17.18
N THR A 698 -16.78 -25.69 17.64
CA THR A 698 -17.66 -24.86 16.81
C THR A 698 -16.89 -23.87 15.93
N TYR A 699 -15.59 -23.66 16.17
CA TYR A 699 -14.72 -22.77 15.40
C TYR A 699 -13.88 -23.56 14.40
N SER A 700 -13.43 -22.87 13.36
CA SER A 700 -12.52 -23.44 12.35
C SER A 700 -11.18 -23.88 12.99
N LYS A 701 -10.80 -25.14 12.78
CA LYS A 701 -9.54 -25.71 13.30
C LYS A 701 -8.32 -25.05 12.68
N GLU A 702 -8.45 -24.61 11.44
CA GLU A 702 -7.39 -23.98 10.66
C GLU A 702 -6.95 -22.64 11.26
N ILE A 703 -7.88 -21.92 11.89
CA ILE A 703 -7.63 -20.58 12.46
C ILE A 703 -7.22 -20.65 13.93
N PHE A 704 -7.78 -21.62 14.70
CA PHE A 704 -7.64 -21.70 16.14
C PHE A 704 -6.59 -22.73 16.62
N TYR A 705 -5.51 -22.96 15.82
CA TYR A 705 -4.50 -23.98 16.13
C TYR A 705 -3.72 -23.68 17.43
N ILE A 706 -3.52 -22.42 17.78
CA ILE A 706 -2.88 -22.01 19.03
C ILE A 706 -3.78 -22.36 20.23
N GLU A 707 -5.06 -22.08 20.13
CA GLU A 707 -6.05 -22.36 21.16
C GLU A 707 -6.21 -23.87 21.37
N TRP A 708 -6.22 -24.66 20.29
CA TRP A 708 -6.22 -26.12 20.39
C TRP A 708 -5.01 -26.65 21.12
N TRP A 709 -3.84 -26.09 20.84
CA TRP A 709 -2.60 -26.49 21.48
C TRP A 709 -2.58 -26.10 22.98
N LEU A 710 -3.01 -24.91 23.36
CA LEU A 710 -3.13 -24.49 24.76
C LEU A 710 -4.08 -25.41 25.53
N LEU A 711 -5.21 -25.76 24.93
CA LEU A 711 -6.18 -26.68 25.55
C LEU A 711 -5.58 -28.09 25.69
N GLY A 712 -4.82 -28.57 24.72
CA GLY A 712 -4.06 -29.82 24.79
C GLY A 712 -3.08 -29.85 25.96
N LYS A 713 -2.35 -28.76 26.19
CA LYS A 713 -1.49 -28.62 27.37
C LYS A 713 -2.27 -28.67 28.68
N SER A 714 -3.47 -28.07 28.73
CA SER A 714 -4.33 -28.08 29.91
C SER A 714 -4.79 -29.50 30.24
N PHE A 715 -5.25 -30.27 29.27
CA PHE A 715 -5.62 -31.68 29.47
C PHE A 715 -4.44 -32.53 29.90
N TYR A 716 -3.27 -32.33 29.30
CA TYR A 716 -2.05 -33.04 29.67
C TYR A 716 -1.67 -32.79 31.13
N GLN A 717 -1.73 -31.49 31.56
CA GLN A 717 -1.44 -31.11 32.95
C GLN A 717 -2.31 -31.82 33.97
N LEU A 718 -3.57 -32.08 33.62
CA LEU A 718 -4.53 -32.80 34.46
C LEU A 718 -4.45 -34.34 34.28
N GLY A 719 -3.47 -34.86 33.55
CA GLY A 719 -3.28 -36.29 33.32
C GLY A 719 -4.25 -36.90 32.30
N ASN A 720 -5.04 -36.12 31.57
CA ASN A 720 -5.97 -36.64 30.58
C ASN A 720 -5.27 -36.70 29.20
N ILE A 721 -4.43 -37.72 29.00
CA ILE A 721 -3.57 -37.90 27.85
C ILE A 721 -4.38 -37.99 26.55
N LYS A 722 -5.51 -38.74 26.53
CA LYS A 722 -6.30 -38.93 25.31
C LYS A 722 -6.80 -37.60 24.75
N ASN A 723 -7.44 -36.76 25.56
CA ASN A 723 -7.93 -35.47 25.12
C ASN A 723 -6.79 -34.49 24.75
N ALA A 724 -5.65 -34.60 25.45
CA ALA A 724 -4.47 -33.82 25.13
C ALA A 724 -3.93 -34.13 23.71
N GLU A 725 -3.85 -35.42 23.37
CA GLU A 725 -3.40 -35.87 22.03
C GLU A 725 -4.38 -35.41 20.94
N GLU A 726 -5.68 -35.60 21.12
CA GLU A 726 -6.68 -35.15 20.15
C GLU A 726 -6.65 -33.62 19.93
N CYS A 727 -6.43 -32.82 20.98
CA CYS A 727 -6.27 -31.39 20.86
C CYS A 727 -4.98 -31.01 20.11
N ASN A 728 -3.87 -31.70 20.39
CA ASN A 728 -2.61 -31.47 19.68
C ASN A 728 -2.69 -31.88 18.21
N GLU A 729 -3.44 -32.92 17.86
CA GLU A 729 -3.72 -33.30 16.46
C GLU A 729 -4.51 -32.20 15.74
N ASN A 730 -5.51 -31.62 16.37
CA ASN A 730 -6.23 -30.48 15.80
C ASN A 730 -5.32 -29.26 15.60
N ALA A 731 -4.41 -28.98 16.53
CA ALA A 731 -3.43 -27.89 16.38
C ALA A 731 -2.46 -28.14 15.22
N ARG A 732 -1.96 -29.36 15.07
CA ARG A 732 -1.09 -29.76 13.96
C ARG A 732 -1.83 -29.71 12.62
N PHE A 733 -3.09 -30.14 12.57
CA PHE A 733 -3.92 -30.00 11.37
C PHE A 733 -3.98 -28.54 10.90
N GLY A 734 -4.22 -27.59 11.82
CA GLY A 734 -4.25 -26.17 11.46
C GLY A 734 -2.94 -25.66 10.87
N ILE A 735 -1.80 -26.09 11.42
CA ILE A 735 -0.47 -25.73 10.87
C ILE A 735 -0.23 -26.32 9.48
N ILE A 736 -0.59 -27.59 9.28
CA ILE A 736 -0.45 -28.24 7.97
C ILE A 736 -1.35 -27.56 6.95
N HIS A 737 -2.59 -27.28 7.32
CA HIS A 737 -3.51 -26.56 6.45
C HIS A 737 -2.95 -25.18 6.06
N LEU A 738 -2.41 -24.44 7.02
CA LEU A 738 -1.75 -23.15 6.77
C LEU A 738 -0.62 -23.28 5.73
N SER A 739 0.21 -24.33 5.85
CA SER A 739 1.29 -24.57 4.90
C SER A 739 0.80 -24.95 3.48
N GLN A 740 -0.30 -25.69 3.38
CA GLN A 740 -0.88 -26.11 2.11
C GLN A 740 -1.61 -24.99 1.36
N CYS A 741 -2.19 -24.05 2.10
CA CYS A 741 -2.91 -22.90 1.51
C CYS A 741 -2.00 -21.78 1.04
N ASN A 742 -0.68 -21.82 1.33
CA ASN A 742 0.24 -20.75 1.02
C ASN A 742 1.33 -21.22 0.05
N SER A 743 1.28 -20.75 -1.18
CA SER A 743 2.18 -21.16 -2.28
C SER A 743 3.65 -20.77 -2.06
N GLU A 744 3.94 -19.82 -1.19
CA GLU A 744 5.31 -19.43 -0.82
C GLU A 744 6.00 -20.45 0.11
N ILE A 745 5.24 -21.42 0.68
CA ILE A 745 5.81 -22.47 1.52
C ILE A 745 6.14 -23.66 0.62
N GLU A 746 7.33 -23.66 0.05
CA GLU A 746 7.82 -24.72 -0.82
C GLU A 746 8.24 -25.97 -0.02
N ASP A 747 8.79 -25.78 1.19
CA ASP A 747 9.23 -26.82 2.08
C ASP A 747 8.56 -26.73 3.46
N ILE A 748 7.68 -27.68 3.75
CA ILE A 748 6.94 -27.75 5.01
C ILE A 748 7.88 -27.96 6.19
N ASN A 749 9.03 -28.62 6.01
CA ASN A 749 9.99 -28.85 7.07
C ASN A 749 10.68 -27.54 7.47
N HIS A 750 11.11 -26.80 6.46
CA HIS A 750 11.68 -25.48 6.67
C HIS A 750 10.70 -24.53 7.35
N PHE A 751 9.42 -24.56 6.95
CA PHE A 751 8.35 -23.78 7.58
C PHE A 751 8.18 -24.16 9.06
N VAL A 752 8.09 -25.46 9.37
CA VAL A 752 7.92 -25.96 10.73
C VAL A 752 9.11 -25.58 11.62
N GLU A 753 10.32 -25.62 11.08
CA GLU A 753 11.54 -25.24 11.80
C GLU A 753 11.69 -23.74 12.06
N ASN A 754 11.01 -22.89 11.30
CA ASN A 754 11.15 -21.44 11.34
C ASN A 754 9.89 -20.69 11.77
N ASN A 755 8.77 -21.37 12.07
CA ASN A 755 7.59 -20.78 12.68
C ASN A 755 7.53 -21.15 14.17
N PHE A 756 7.54 -20.14 15.04
CA PHE A 756 7.58 -20.33 16.48
C PHE A 756 6.48 -21.27 17.01
N PHE A 757 5.24 -21.07 16.59
CA PHE A 757 4.15 -21.93 17.04
C PHE A 757 4.24 -23.34 16.44
N ALA A 758 4.65 -23.46 15.18
CA ALA A 758 4.86 -24.77 14.56
C ALA A 758 5.96 -25.57 15.28
N ILE A 759 7.07 -24.91 15.66
CA ILE A 759 8.12 -25.51 16.50
C ILE A 759 7.49 -26.02 17.80
N LYS A 760 6.77 -25.19 18.53
CA LYS A 760 6.23 -25.53 19.84
C LYS A 760 5.11 -26.58 19.81
N ILE A 761 4.31 -26.62 18.76
CA ILE A 761 3.26 -27.63 18.58
C ILE A 761 3.86 -28.99 18.21
N ASN A 762 5.00 -29.01 17.51
CA ASN A 762 5.70 -30.23 17.13
C ASN A 762 6.72 -30.71 18.20
N GLU A 763 7.07 -29.87 19.20
CA GLU A 763 7.85 -30.36 20.35
C GLU A 763 7.10 -31.52 21.04
N PRO A 764 7.79 -32.62 21.42
CA PRO A 764 7.18 -33.68 22.19
C PRO A 764 6.61 -33.08 23.49
N THR A 765 5.33 -33.36 23.79
CA THR A 765 4.76 -33.04 25.09
C THR A 765 5.66 -33.66 26.16
N THR A 766 6.27 -32.82 27.00
CA THR A 766 7.25 -33.24 27.99
C THR A 766 6.62 -34.30 28.93
N GLY A 767 7.02 -35.53 28.77
CA GLY A 767 6.48 -36.68 29.50
C GLY A 767 6.48 -37.96 28.70
N PHE A 768 6.49 -37.91 27.37
CA PHE A 768 6.66 -39.10 26.53
C PHE A 768 8.10 -39.53 26.62
N LYS A 769 8.33 -40.75 27.13
CA LYS A 769 9.64 -41.39 27.13
C LYS A 769 10.09 -41.52 25.67
N LYS A 770 11.34 -41.15 25.42
CA LYS A 770 12.02 -41.18 24.10
C LYS A 770 12.12 -42.58 23.46
N ASP A 771 11.54 -43.62 24.06
CA ASP A 771 11.78 -45.02 23.75
C ASP A 771 10.68 -45.72 22.90
N GLU A 772 9.61 -45.03 22.52
CA GLU A 772 8.63 -45.59 21.60
C GLU A 772 8.49 -44.67 20.37
N VAL A 773 9.48 -44.66 19.49
CA VAL A 773 9.31 -44.21 18.13
C VAL A 773 8.57 -45.33 17.38
N PRO A 774 7.33 -45.08 16.87
CA PRO A 774 6.67 -46.08 16.03
C PRO A 774 7.52 -46.37 14.79
N PRO A 775 7.47 -47.60 14.22
CA PRO A 775 8.23 -47.90 13.02
C PRO A 775 7.91 -46.93 11.91
N GLN A 776 8.90 -46.21 11.43
CA GLN A 776 8.77 -45.22 10.38
C GLN A 776 8.20 -45.85 9.11
N MET A 777 7.09 -45.34 8.63
CA MET A 777 6.58 -45.69 7.31
C MET A 777 7.44 -44.98 6.25
N GLU A 778 8.09 -45.69 5.35
CA GLU A 778 8.87 -45.13 4.22
C GLU A 778 8.02 -44.31 3.25
N PHE A 779 6.72 -44.61 3.19
CA PHE A 779 5.77 -43.98 2.29
C PHE A 779 4.41 -43.77 2.96
N CYS A 780 3.76 -42.66 2.67
CA CYS A 780 2.42 -42.40 3.15
C CYS A 780 1.40 -43.41 2.54
N PRO A 781 0.60 -44.11 3.35
CA PRO A 781 -0.34 -45.08 2.85
C PRO A 781 -1.50 -44.45 2.04
N GLN A 782 -1.70 -43.13 2.18
CA GLN A 782 -2.80 -42.44 1.52
C GLN A 782 -2.42 -41.80 0.20
N CYS A 783 -1.22 -41.17 0.06
CA CYS A 783 -0.81 -40.49 -1.16
C CYS A 783 0.44 -41.09 -1.83
N GLY A 784 1.10 -42.09 -1.21
CA GLY A 784 2.29 -42.74 -1.72
C GLY A 784 3.57 -41.91 -1.69
N GLN A 785 3.55 -40.67 -1.10
CA GLN A 785 4.72 -39.85 -1.02
C GLN A 785 5.73 -40.41 -0.01
N LYS A 786 7.01 -40.33 -0.34
CA LYS A 786 8.09 -40.76 0.55
C LYS A 786 8.09 -39.89 1.81
N THR A 787 8.13 -40.52 2.96
CA THR A 787 8.11 -39.86 4.27
C THR A 787 9.51 -39.73 4.81
N GLU A 788 9.83 -38.61 5.42
CA GLU A 788 11.15 -38.41 6.06
C GLU A 788 11.09 -38.77 7.56
N SER A 789 12.23 -39.16 8.09
CA SER A 789 12.36 -39.63 9.46
C SER A 789 12.09 -38.51 10.46
N GLY A 790 11.13 -38.72 11.36
CA GLY A 790 10.79 -37.77 12.42
C GLY A 790 9.45 -37.06 12.27
N PHE A 791 8.77 -37.20 11.13
CA PHE A 791 7.46 -36.58 10.92
C PHE A 791 6.30 -37.51 11.30
N VAL A 792 5.32 -36.98 12.02
CA VAL A 792 4.09 -37.66 12.42
C VAL A 792 3.02 -37.58 11.34
N PHE A 793 3.14 -36.65 10.39
CA PHE A 793 2.22 -36.42 9.30
C PHE A 793 2.92 -36.35 7.94
N CYS A 794 2.22 -36.77 6.90
CA CYS A 794 2.72 -36.69 5.54
C CYS A 794 2.72 -35.24 5.03
N GLY A 795 3.86 -34.74 4.56
CA GLY A 795 4.00 -33.40 3.99
C GLY A 795 3.20 -33.16 2.70
N GLY A 796 2.76 -34.24 2.00
CA GLY A 796 2.00 -34.11 0.76
C GLY A 796 0.48 -34.10 0.92
N CYS A 797 -0.06 -34.83 1.91
CA CYS A 797 -1.52 -34.94 2.09
C CYS A 797 -2.00 -34.70 3.52
N GLY A 798 -1.10 -34.39 4.46
CA GLY A 798 -1.44 -34.16 5.86
C GLY A 798 -1.88 -35.38 6.65
N ASN A 799 -1.84 -36.60 6.06
CA ASN A 799 -2.28 -37.80 6.76
C ASN A 799 -1.28 -38.25 7.84
N LYS A 800 -1.79 -38.76 8.94
CA LYS A 800 -0.96 -39.28 10.04
C LYS A 800 -0.14 -40.50 9.61
N LEU A 801 1.14 -40.53 9.90
CA LEU A 801 2.11 -41.56 9.47
C LEU A 801 2.37 -42.61 10.54
N THR A 802 1.60 -42.65 11.61
CA THR A 802 1.75 -43.65 12.69
C THR A 802 0.72 -44.73 12.63
#